data_24309ebffe3528e034e6df289315a6fe
#
_entry.id   24309ebffe3528e034e6df289315a6fe
#
_cell.length_a   1.000
_cell.length_b   1.000
_cell.length_c   1.000
_cell.angle_alpha   90.00
_cell.angle_beta   90.00
_cell.angle_gamma   90.00
#
_symmetry.space_group_name_H-M   'P 1'
#
loop_
_entity.id
_entity.type
_entity.pdbx_description
1 polymer ?
#
loop_
_entity_poly.entity_id
_entity_poly.type
_entity_poly.pdbx_seq_one_letter_code
_entity_poly.pdbx_strand_id
1 'polypeptide(L)'
;MNFNNFTIKAQEVVQKAVQLTRANGNQAVEPEHLLKAVLTEGDAVVRFIFQKLDVNPASVERPLEAALMRLPHVSGGEPYLSNDGSKVLDKASDIATKNGDQYVTVEAILMALFEVKSTVSSILKDAGMTHDDLKAAIDELRKGKNATSQSAEEQYNALSKYAINLNERARQGKLDPVIGRDDEIRRVLQILSRRTKNNPILIGEPGTGKTAIVEGLAQRIVRGDVPENLKMKQVYSLDMGALIAGAKYQGEFEERLKSVINEITQANGEIILFIDEIHTLVGAGKSSGAMDAANILKPALARGELRSIGATTLDEYQKYFEKDKALERRFQIVMVDEPDEESSIAILRGLKEKYENHHKVRIKDDAIIAAVQLSQRYISDRFLPDKAIDLVDEAAAKLRIEMDSVPQGLDEISRKISQLEIERAAIKRDGDEERIADLDKQIAELKDRESDYNAKWKTEKELIDKIQQNKIDIEQLNFEAERAEQGGDYGRVAEIRYSLIKQKQDENVRIQQQLRDMQGDKALIKEEVDSDDIADIVSRWTGIPVTKMLQSEKEKLLHLEEELHKRVIGQDDAIKAISDAVRRSRAGLNDPRRPIGSFIFLGTTGVGKTELAKALADYMFNDENMMTRIDMSEYQEKFSVTRLIGSPPGYVGYDEGGQLTEAVRRKPYSVVLFDEIEKANPDVFNVLLQVLDDGRLTDNKGRTVNFKNTIIIMTSNLGSGLIRERFENMTDDNREQVINSTRDDVMDMLKKTIRPEFLNRIDEIIMFTPLDEEQIRQIVAMQLQGVKKMLAHNGITLEATDAAIRLLGQAGYDPEFGARPVKRAIQAMVLNQLSKDIIAMRVNRDRPIIIDAQDGSLVFKN
;
A
#
# COMPACT_ATOMS: atom_id res chain seq x y z
N MET A 1 47.58 -20.46 24.15
CA MET A 1 46.94 -19.60 25.17
C MET A 1 45.48 -19.95 25.30
N ASN A 2 44.98 -19.94 26.52
CA ASN A 2 43.56 -20.17 26.74
C ASN A 2 42.86 -18.80 26.75
N PHE A 3 42.07 -18.52 25.74
CA PHE A 3 41.36 -17.23 25.57
C PHE A 3 40.00 -17.19 26.30
N ASN A 4 39.78 -18.12 27.27
CA ASN A 4 38.54 -18.15 28.04
C ASN A 4 38.30 -16.88 28.89
N ASN A 5 39.37 -16.14 29.19
CA ASN A 5 39.32 -14.87 29.94
C ASN A 5 39.21 -13.66 29.03
N PHE A 6 38.89 -13.84 27.75
CA PHE A 6 38.63 -12.74 26.80
C PHE A 6 37.12 -12.61 26.55
N THR A 7 36.66 -11.42 26.31
CA THR A 7 35.30 -11.20 25.85
C THR A 7 35.11 -11.86 24.49
N ILE A 8 33.86 -12.10 24.10
CA ILE A 8 33.52 -12.70 22.81
C ILE A 8 34.13 -11.86 21.68
N LYS A 9 34.01 -10.53 21.74
CA LYS A 9 34.58 -9.60 20.75
C LYS A 9 36.09 -9.63 20.72
N ALA A 10 36.75 -9.68 21.90
CA ALA A 10 38.18 -9.78 21.96
C ALA A 10 38.70 -11.13 21.43
N GLN A 11 37.97 -12.23 21.61
CA GLN A 11 38.25 -13.52 20.98
C GLN A 11 38.10 -13.45 19.45
N GLU A 12 37.03 -12.81 18.93
CA GLU A 12 36.84 -12.58 17.50
C GLU A 12 37.99 -11.78 16.89
N VAL A 13 38.47 -10.73 17.57
CA VAL A 13 39.66 -9.97 17.17
C VAL A 13 40.89 -10.84 17.06
N VAL A 14 41.16 -11.68 18.04
CA VAL A 14 42.34 -12.57 17.99
C VAL A 14 42.22 -13.62 16.88
N GLN A 15 41.03 -14.20 16.69
CA GLN A 15 40.78 -15.14 15.62
C GLN A 15 40.91 -14.46 14.24
N LYS A 16 40.42 -13.23 14.08
CA LYS A 16 40.56 -12.44 12.86
C LYS A 16 42.02 -12.13 12.57
N ALA A 17 42.83 -11.78 13.58
CA ALA A 17 44.26 -11.57 13.42
C ALA A 17 44.96 -12.82 12.87
N VAL A 18 44.60 -14.01 13.38
CA VAL A 18 45.10 -15.30 12.87
C VAL A 18 44.68 -15.53 11.40
N GLN A 19 43.42 -15.22 11.07
CA GLN A 19 42.92 -15.33 9.69
C GLN A 19 43.65 -14.37 8.75
N LEU A 20 43.88 -13.11 9.17
CA LEU A 20 44.62 -12.10 8.38
C LEU A 20 46.09 -12.55 8.18
N THR A 21 46.72 -13.11 9.19
CA THR A 21 48.06 -13.65 9.08
C THR A 21 48.15 -14.74 8.03
N ARG A 22 47.18 -15.67 8.02
CA ARG A 22 47.11 -16.73 7.00
C ARG A 22 46.80 -16.15 5.59
N ALA A 23 45.89 -15.22 5.48
CA ALA A 23 45.49 -14.59 4.21
C ALA A 23 46.66 -13.80 3.57
N ASN A 24 47.49 -13.14 4.41
CA ASN A 24 48.64 -12.38 3.95
C ASN A 24 49.88 -13.27 3.71
N GLY A 25 49.77 -14.58 3.92
CA GLY A 25 50.94 -15.48 3.74
C GLY A 25 52.03 -15.28 4.83
N ASN A 26 51.65 -14.78 5.98
CA ASN A 26 52.57 -14.62 7.13
C ASN A 26 52.47 -15.84 8.07
N GLN A 27 53.50 -16.18 8.82
CA GLN A 27 53.49 -17.30 9.76
C GLN A 27 53.30 -16.84 11.23
N ALA A 28 53.78 -15.65 11.57
CA ALA A 28 53.64 -15.09 12.90
C ALA A 28 52.53 -14.03 12.99
N VAL A 29 51.68 -14.14 14.02
CA VAL A 29 50.67 -13.10 14.31
C VAL A 29 51.39 -11.95 15.02
N GLU A 30 51.63 -10.89 14.28
CA GLU A 30 52.32 -9.69 14.77
C GLU A 30 51.32 -8.64 15.30
N PRO A 31 51.76 -7.61 16.07
CA PRO A 31 50.91 -6.53 16.52
C PRO A 31 50.13 -5.82 15.41
N GLU A 32 50.70 -5.75 14.21
CA GLU A 32 50.05 -5.19 13.03
C GLU A 32 48.77 -5.96 12.63
N HIS A 33 48.82 -7.30 12.71
CA HIS A 33 47.62 -8.15 12.48
C HIS A 33 46.54 -7.91 13.55
N LEU A 34 46.98 -7.78 14.84
CA LEU A 34 46.09 -7.51 15.93
C LEU A 34 45.40 -6.14 15.77
N LEU A 35 46.16 -5.06 15.40
CA LEU A 35 45.57 -3.77 15.16
C LEU A 35 44.59 -3.79 13.97
N LYS A 36 44.93 -4.44 12.86
CA LYS A 36 44.02 -4.57 11.71
C LYS A 36 42.74 -5.32 12.10
N ALA A 37 42.86 -6.36 12.93
CA ALA A 37 41.71 -7.08 13.46
C ALA A 37 40.87 -6.22 14.41
N VAL A 38 41.50 -5.42 15.28
CA VAL A 38 40.82 -4.47 16.18
C VAL A 38 40.03 -3.44 15.37
N LEU A 39 40.64 -2.89 14.30
CA LEU A 39 39.97 -1.93 13.41
C LEU A 39 38.77 -2.55 12.65
N THR A 40 38.83 -3.87 12.37
CA THR A 40 37.81 -4.56 11.58
C THR A 40 36.67 -5.08 12.47
N GLU A 41 36.98 -5.81 13.55
CA GLU A 41 35.99 -6.48 14.40
C GLU A 41 35.58 -5.66 15.62
N GLY A 42 36.44 -4.74 16.07
CA GLY A 42 36.19 -3.81 17.18
C GLY A 42 35.46 -2.53 16.77
N ASP A 43 34.86 -2.48 15.59
CA ASP A 43 34.36 -1.30 14.88
C ASP A 43 33.61 -0.28 15.78
N ALA A 44 32.69 -0.72 16.63
CA ALA A 44 31.91 0.17 17.48
C ALA A 44 32.77 0.83 18.59
N VAL A 45 33.67 0.07 19.22
CA VAL A 45 34.55 0.57 20.29
C VAL A 45 35.60 1.50 19.70
N VAL A 46 36.22 1.06 18.61
CA VAL A 46 37.26 1.83 17.90
C VAL A 46 36.71 3.11 17.32
N ARG A 47 35.54 3.05 16.68
CA ARG A 47 34.89 4.22 16.09
C ARG A 47 34.57 5.27 17.13
N PHE A 48 34.07 4.89 18.31
CA PHE A 48 33.82 5.79 19.40
C PHE A 48 35.13 6.47 19.89
N ILE A 49 36.17 5.66 20.12
CA ILE A 49 37.47 6.17 20.61
C ILE A 49 38.07 7.14 19.58
N PHE A 50 38.08 6.78 18.29
CA PHE A 50 38.65 7.63 17.23
C PHE A 50 37.88 8.94 17.04
N GLN A 51 36.56 8.87 17.11
CA GLN A 51 35.69 10.06 17.03
C GLN A 51 35.94 10.98 18.23
N LYS A 52 36.11 10.41 19.44
CA LYS A 52 36.35 11.20 20.66
C LYS A 52 37.71 11.88 20.65
N LEU A 53 38.70 11.21 20.05
CA LEU A 53 40.08 11.73 19.92
C LEU A 53 40.29 12.59 18.68
N ASP A 54 39.25 12.82 17.88
CA ASP A 54 39.31 13.50 16.55
C ASP A 54 40.35 12.89 15.60
N VAL A 55 40.55 11.57 15.66
CA VAL A 55 41.48 10.81 14.83
C VAL A 55 40.82 10.33 13.57
N ASN A 56 41.38 10.69 12.41
CA ASN A 56 40.90 10.18 11.13
C ASN A 56 41.34 8.69 10.96
N PRO A 57 40.40 7.74 10.79
CA PRO A 57 40.73 6.32 10.59
C PRO A 57 41.77 6.08 9.47
N ALA A 58 41.74 6.84 8.41
CA ALA A 58 42.67 6.71 7.30
C ALA A 58 44.13 7.03 7.68
N SER A 59 44.36 7.85 8.72
CA SER A 59 45.70 8.16 9.22
C SER A 59 46.35 6.99 9.94
N VAL A 60 45.57 6.02 10.41
CA VAL A 60 46.04 4.78 11.02
C VAL A 60 46.07 3.63 10.02
N GLU A 61 45.03 3.50 9.20
CA GLU A 61 44.91 2.36 8.25
C GLU A 61 45.98 2.32 7.18
N ARG A 62 46.27 3.48 6.54
CA ARG A 62 47.28 3.54 5.46
C ARG A 62 48.70 3.15 5.91
N PRO A 63 49.25 3.71 7.02
CA PRO A 63 50.53 3.26 7.54
C PRO A 63 50.54 1.82 7.99
N LEU A 64 49.41 1.33 8.56
CA LEU A 64 49.27 -0.07 8.97
C LEU A 64 49.31 -1.03 7.79
N GLU A 65 48.66 -0.73 6.68
CA GLU A 65 48.72 -1.54 5.46
C GLU A 65 50.14 -1.59 4.88
N ALA A 66 50.83 -0.47 4.88
CA ALA A 66 52.22 -0.39 4.46
C ALA A 66 53.14 -1.22 5.39
N ALA A 67 52.85 -1.27 6.70
CA ALA A 67 53.58 -2.10 7.65
C ALA A 67 53.30 -3.59 7.45
N LEU A 68 52.04 -3.98 7.23
CA LEU A 68 51.65 -5.37 6.94
C LEU A 68 52.32 -5.92 5.67
N MET A 69 52.44 -5.11 4.61
CA MET A 69 53.11 -5.51 3.36
C MET A 69 54.63 -5.74 3.51
N ARG A 70 55.25 -5.22 4.58
CA ARG A 70 56.69 -5.44 4.86
C ARG A 70 56.97 -6.68 5.70
N LEU A 71 55.95 -7.34 6.21
CA LEU A 71 56.16 -8.55 6.98
C LEU A 71 56.62 -9.73 6.12
N PRO A 72 57.46 -10.64 6.64
CA PRO A 72 57.97 -11.76 5.88
C PRO A 72 56.85 -12.70 5.40
N HIS A 73 56.83 -13.02 4.12
CA HIS A 73 55.94 -14.04 3.58
C HIS A 73 56.63 -15.42 3.67
N VAL A 74 55.94 -16.38 4.26
CA VAL A 74 56.43 -17.77 4.39
C VAL A 74 55.33 -18.72 3.93
N SER A 75 55.61 -19.54 2.96
CA SER A 75 54.68 -20.56 2.46
C SER A 75 54.75 -21.84 3.32
N GLY A 76 53.62 -22.22 3.93
CA GLY A 76 53.40 -23.46 4.67
C GLY A 76 53.76 -23.39 6.16
N GLY A 77 52.79 -23.73 6.96
CA GLY A 77 52.88 -23.79 8.46
C GLY A 77 51.59 -23.20 9.09
N GLU A 78 51.25 -23.67 10.28
CA GLU A 78 50.17 -23.06 11.05
C GLU A 78 50.62 -21.72 11.63
N PRO A 79 49.77 -20.67 11.61
CA PRO A 79 50.09 -19.40 12.24
C PRO A 79 50.30 -19.56 13.76
N TYR A 80 51.35 -18.93 14.25
CA TYR A 80 51.64 -18.88 15.69
C TYR A 80 51.75 -17.42 16.15
N LEU A 81 51.54 -17.18 17.44
CA LEU A 81 51.68 -15.85 18.02
C LEU A 81 53.14 -15.43 18.13
N SER A 82 53.50 -14.28 17.59
CA SER A 82 54.85 -13.76 17.75
C SER A 82 55.17 -13.38 19.21
N ASN A 83 56.43 -13.21 19.54
CA ASN A 83 56.80 -12.73 20.85
C ASN A 83 56.21 -11.36 21.19
N ASP A 84 56.12 -10.45 20.20
CA ASP A 84 55.57 -9.12 20.40
C ASP A 84 54.05 -9.16 20.43
N GLY A 85 53.41 -10.01 19.62
CA GLY A 85 51.97 -10.26 19.71
C GLY A 85 51.58 -10.88 21.07
N SER A 86 52.41 -11.79 21.61
CA SER A 86 52.19 -12.37 22.94
C SER A 86 52.27 -11.30 24.04
N LYS A 87 53.29 -10.43 23.98
CA LYS A 87 53.45 -9.31 24.93
C LYS A 87 52.24 -8.35 24.93
N VAL A 88 51.67 -8.11 23.77
CA VAL A 88 50.45 -7.25 23.65
C VAL A 88 49.27 -7.92 24.38
N LEU A 89 49.03 -9.22 24.16
CA LEU A 89 47.92 -9.90 24.82
C LEU A 89 48.12 -10.11 26.34
N ASP A 90 49.36 -10.38 26.78
CA ASP A 90 49.73 -10.44 28.20
C ASP A 90 49.53 -9.05 28.85
N LYS A 91 49.98 -7.98 28.18
CA LYS A 91 49.76 -6.61 28.65
C LYS A 91 48.28 -6.22 28.69
N ALA A 92 47.46 -6.66 27.72
CA ALA A 92 46.01 -6.44 27.75
C ALA A 92 45.36 -7.13 28.97
N SER A 93 45.85 -8.31 29.33
CA SER A 93 45.40 -9.04 30.56
C SER A 93 45.80 -8.31 31.85
N ASP A 94 47.02 -7.72 31.90
CA ASP A 94 47.46 -6.90 33.01
C ASP A 94 46.61 -5.61 33.16
N ILE A 95 46.26 -4.97 32.04
CA ILE A 95 45.42 -3.79 32.02
C ILE A 95 44.00 -4.14 32.51
N ALA A 96 43.42 -5.25 32.05
CA ALA A 96 42.12 -5.73 32.51
C ALA A 96 42.12 -5.98 34.01
N THR A 97 43.16 -6.69 34.54
CA THR A 97 43.30 -6.97 35.97
C THR A 97 43.42 -5.68 36.80
N LYS A 98 44.20 -4.69 36.33
CA LYS A 98 44.33 -3.39 36.99
C LYS A 98 43.05 -2.60 37.05
N ASN A 99 42.21 -2.71 36.02
CA ASN A 99 40.92 -2.05 35.93
C ASN A 99 39.84 -2.80 36.75
N GLY A 100 40.15 -3.98 37.33
CA GLY A 100 39.19 -4.80 38.05
C GLY A 100 38.25 -5.61 37.13
N ASP A 101 38.65 -5.79 35.87
CA ASP A 101 37.92 -6.58 34.91
C ASP A 101 38.18 -8.08 35.07
N GLN A 102 37.13 -8.90 34.86
CA GLN A 102 37.27 -10.37 34.84
C GLN A 102 37.64 -10.90 33.46
N TYR A 103 37.36 -10.08 32.40
CA TYR A 103 37.61 -10.43 31.01
C TYR A 103 38.42 -9.35 30.31
N VAL A 104 39.28 -9.76 29.40
CA VAL A 104 40.05 -8.85 28.52
C VAL A 104 39.17 -8.38 27.39
N THR A 105 39.05 -7.05 27.24
CA THR A 105 38.20 -6.37 26.28
C THR A 105 38.99 -5.86 25.06
N VAL A 106 38.31 -5.48 23.99
CA VAL A 106 38.91 -4.91 22.77
C VAL A 106 39.68 -3.62 23.06
N GLU A 107 39.11 -2.74 23.91
CA GLU A 107 39.79 -1.50 24.31
C GLU A 107 41.02 -1.78 25.19
N ALA A 108 41.05 -2.85 25.95
CA ALA A 108 42.25 -3.26 26.67
C ALA A 108 43.35 -3.75 25.72
N ILE A 109 42.96 -4.44 24.61
CA ILE A 109 43.90 -4.81 23.55
C ILE A 109 44.41 -3.56 22.82
N LEU A 110 43.53 -2.59 22.51
CA LEU A 110 43.94 -1.33 21.87
C LEU A 110 44.90 -0.52 22.74
N MET A 111 44.64 -0.41 24.06
CA MET A 111 45.55 0.22 25.01
C MET A 111 46.90 -0.51 25.09
N ALA A 112 46.90 -1.84 25.11
CA ALA A 112 48.09 -2.65 25.10
C ALA A 112 48.92 -2.45 23.81
N LEU A 113 48.28 -2.36 22.65
CA LEU A 113 48.91 -2.06 21.35
C LEU A 113 49.59 -0.67 21.37
N PHE A 114 49.02 0.28 22.10
CA PHE A 114 49.60 1.61 22.28
C PHE A 114 50.79 1.63 23.22
N GLU A 115 50.75 0.88 24.35
CA GLU A 115 51.76 0.83 25.38
C GLU A 115 53.00 -0.01 25.00
N VAL A 116 52.81 -1.16 24.32
CA VAL A 116 53.89 -2.05 23.93
C VAL A 116 54.67 -1.42 22.76
N LYS A 117 55.96 -1.21 22.96
CA LYS A 117 56.82 -0.65 21.90
C LYS A 117 56.82 -1.54 20.64
N SER A 118 56.22 -1.07 19.58
CA SER A 118 56.11 -1.74 18.31
C SER A 118 55.87 -0.73 17.16
N THR A 119 55.87 -1.17 15.90
CA THR A 119 55.53 -0.31 14.77
C THR A 119 54.13 0.23 14.95
N VAL A 120 53.20 -0.57 15.50
CA VAL A 120 51.82 -0.17 15.79
C VAL A 120 51.75 0.99 16.79
N SER A 121 52.51 0.90 17.88
CA SER A 121 52.51 2.01 18.88
C SER A 121 53.00 3.33 18.28
N SER A 122 53.91 3.26 17.31
CA SER A 122 54.39 4.46 16.58
C SER A 122 53.30 5.02 15.67
N ILE A 123 52.61 4.14 14.91
CA ILE A 123 51.49 4.54 14.03
C ILE A 123 50.38 5.24 14.83
N LEU A 124 49.99 4.71 16.00
CA LEU A 124 48.94 5.28 16.84
C LEU A 124 49.36 6.65 17.43
N LYS A 125 50.65 6.81 17.82
CA LYS A 125 51.20 8.09 18.29
C LYS A 125 51.28 9.13 17.17
N ASP A 126 51.75 8.73 16.00
CA ASP A 126 51.85 9.62 14.83
C ASP A 126 50.48 10.06 14.33
N ALA A 127 49.42 9.26 14.59
CA ALA A 127 48.03 9.64 14.35
C ALA A 127 47.47 10.65 15.39
N GLY A 128 48.27 11.07 16.36
CA GLY A 128 47.94 12.09 17.35
C GLY A 128 47.35 11.54 18.65
N MET A 129 47.34 10.22 18.88
CA MET A 129 46.86 9.65 20.14
C MET A 129 47.89 9.83 21.27
N THR A 130 47.42 10.19 22.45
CA THR A 130 48.23 10.18 23.68
C THR A 130 47.69 9.13 24.65
N HIS A 131 48.53 8.70 25.60
CA HIS A 131 48.09 7.70 26.58
C HIS A 131 46.91 8.21 27.43
N ASP A 132 46.99 9.46 27.87
CA ASP A 132 45.99 10.05 28.78
C ASP A 132 44.66 10.29 28.08
N ASP A 133 44.71 10.73 26.81
CA ASP A 133 43.50 10.93 25.98
C ASP A 133 42.82 9.57 25.64
N LEU A 134 43.62 8.55 25.28
CA LEU A 134 43.11 7.24 25.01
C LEU A 134 42.46 6.61 26.27
N LYS A 135 43.11 6.77 27.43
CA LYS A 135 42.57 6.34 28.72
C LYS A 135 41.27 7.09 29.06
N ALA A 136 41.23 8.40 28.91
CA ALA A 136 40.03 9.19 29.14
C ALA A 136 38.87 8.80 28.22
N ALA A 137 39.14 8.53 26.94
CA ALA A 137 38.15 8.04 26.00
C ALA A 137 37.62 6.65 26.38
N ILE A 138 38.47 5.76 26.87
CA ILE A 138 38.08 4.42 27.35
C ILE A 138 37.25 4.53 28.65
N ASP A 139 37.66 5.38 29.58
CA ASP A 139 36.92 5.62 30.82
C ASP A 139 35.52 6.21 30.55
N GLU A 140 35.42 7.12 29.58
CA GLU A 140 34.13 7.67 29.11
C GLU A 140 33.27 6.62 28.38
N LEU A 141 33.87 5.76 27.56
CA LEU A 141 33.16 4.64 26.91
C LEU A 141 32.55 3.69 27.93
N ARG A 142 33.33 3.37 28.98
CA ARG A 142 32.94 2.42 30.05
C ARG A 142 31.97 3.00 31.07
N LYS A 143 31.97 4.33 31.25
CA LYS A 143 31.16 5.03 32.28
C LYS A 143 31.25 4.35 33.65
N GLY A 144 32.45 3.92 34.04
CA GLY A 144 32.72 3.28 35.33
C GLY A 144 32.28 1.81 35.45
N LYS A 145 31.94 1.16 34.34
CA LYS A 145 31.57 -0.28 34.33
C LYS A 145 32.81 -1.16 34.14
N ASN A 146 32.91 -2.26 34.90
CA ASN A 146 33.93 -3.28 34.73
C ASN A 146 33.40 -4.43 33.84
N ALA A 147 34.31 -5.06 33.10
CA ALA A 147 33.98 -6.21 32.24
C ALA A 147 33.85 -7.48 33.08
N THR A 148 32.66 -7.76 33.60
CA THR A 148 32.32 -8.93 34.44
C THR A 148 31.69 -10.07 33.66
N SER A 149 31.33 -9.88 32.38
CA SER A 149 30.77 -10.91 31.50
C SER A 149 31.54 -10.98 30.19
N GLN A 150 31.42 -12.11 29.47
CA GLN A 150 32.02 -12.26 28.14
C GLN A 150 31.43 -11.36 27.08
N SER A 151 30.21 -10.81 27.31
CA SER A 151 29.49 -9.89 26.44
C SER A 151 29.61 -8.41 26.88
N ALA A 152 30.61 -8.06 27.70
CA ALA A 152 30.71 -6.74 28.31
C ALA A 152 30.72 -5.58 27.31
N GLU A 153 31.35 -5.72 26.13
CA GLU A 153 31.39 -4.67 25.12
C GLU A 153 30.01 -4.42 24.46
N GLU A 154 29.11 -5.40 24.45
CA GLU A 154 27.75 -5.18 23.99
C GLU A 154 26.95 -4.26 24.90
N GLN A 155 27.36 -4.18 26.18
CA GLN A 155 26.71 -3.34 27.19
C GLN A 155 27.15 -1.86 27.13
N TYR A 156 28.21 -1.53 26.37
CA TYR A 156 28.69 -0.15 26.23
C TYR A 156 27.96 0.57 25.11
N ASN A 157 27.46 1.79 25.40
CA ASN A 157 26.68 2.59 24.47
C ASN A 157 25.50 1.84 23.83
N ALA A 158 24.79 1.03 24.62
CA ALA A 158 23.67 0.24 24.16
C ALA A 158 22.59 1.11 23.52
N LEU A 159 22.38 2.32 24.07
CA LEU A 159 21.38 3.25 23.55
C LEU A 159 21.70 3.72 22.12
N SER A 160 22.95 4.01 21.82
CA SER A 160 23.37 4.46 20.49
C SER A 160 23.40 3.32 19.45
N LYS A 161 23.50 2.04 19.92
CA LYS A 161 23.48 0.86 19.05
C LYS A 161 22.07 0.39 18.72
N TYR A 162 21.15 0.47 19.69
CA TYR A 162 19.84 -0.17 19.64
C TYR A 162 18.67 0.83 19.70
N ALA A 163 18.96 2.14 19.70
CA ALA A 163 17.92 3.16 19.69
C ALA A 163 18.35 4.37 18.85
N ILE A 164 17.39 5.03 18.27
CA ILE A 164 17.57 6.18 17.40
C ILE A 164 17.20 7.44 18.19
N ASN A 165 18.09 8.43 18.27
CA ASN A 165 17.82 9.71 18.90
C ASN A 165 16.95 10.59 17.96
N LEU A 166 15.67 10.76 18.32
CA LEU A 166 14.73 11.55 17.52
C LEU A 166 14.99 13.06 17.63
N ASN A 167 15.51 13.55 18.76
CA ASN A 167 15.87 14.96 18.90
C ASN A 167 17.03 15.34 17.97
N GLU A 168 17.99 14.45 17.80
CA GLU A 168 19.11 14.68 16.89
C GLU A 168 18.64 14.67 15.44
N ARG A 169 17.76 13.71 15.06
CA ARG A 169 17.12 13.69 13.74
C ARG A 169 16.31 14.97 13.48
N ALA A 170 15.60 15.47 14.50
CA ALA A 170 14.85 16.71 14.41
C ALA A 170 15.79 17.91 14.16
N ARG A 171 16.93 18.00 14.88
CA ARG A 171 17.94 19.07 14.65
C ARG A 171 18.56 18.99 13.25
N GLN A 172 18.68 17.78 12.69
CA GLN A 172 19.20 17.56 11.34
C GLN A 172 18.15 17.77 10.24
N GLY A 173 16.90 18.15 10.58
CA GLY A 173 15.81 18.32 9.60
C GLY A 173 15.35 17.02 8.93
N LYS A 174 15.71 15.85 9.48
CA LYS A 174 15.41 14.54 8.88
C LYS A 174 14.04 13.98 9.25
N LEU A 175 13.29 14.66 10.12
CA LEU A 175 11.93 14.27 10.48
C LEU A 175 10.91 15.01 9.60
N ASP A 176 9.80 14.34 9.35
CA ASP A 176 8.69 14.93 8.62
C ASP A 176 7.92 15.94 9.49
N PRO A 177 7.35 17.00 8.91
CA PRO A 177 6.51 17.93 9.66
C PRO A 177 5.25 17.21 10.14
N VAL A 178 4.93 17.36 11.41
CA VAL A 178 3.74 16.76 12.01
C VAL A 178 2.63 17.80 12.07
N ILE A 179 1.51 17.48 11.42
CA ILE A 179 0.37 18.39 11.23
C ILE A 179 -0.90 17.71 11.75
N GLY A 180 -1.78 18.46 12.39
CA GLY A 180 -3.11 17.99 12.79
C GLY A 180 -3.11 16.99 13.95
N ARG A 181 -2.01 16.89 14.73
CA ARG A 181 -1.88 15.99 15.90
C ARG A 181 -1.58 16.76 17.20
N ASP A 182 -2.00 18.02 17.27
CA ASP A 182 -1.71 18.89 18.41
C ASP A 182 -2.34 18.43 19.72
N ASP A 183 -3.54 17.90 19.68
CA ASP A 183 -4.27 17.43 20.86
C ASP A 183 -3.68 16.15 21.43
N GLU A 184 -3.30 15.20 20.57
CA GLU A 184 -2.63 13.97 20.99
C GLU A 184 -1.24 14.28 21.56
N ILE A 185 -0.46 15.13 20.91
CA ILE A 185 0.87 15.56 21.43
C ILE A 185 0.69 16.28 22.77
N ARG A 186 -0.28 17.18 22.91
CA ARG A 186 -0.59 17.86 24.17
C ARG A 186 -0.96 16.85 25.25
N ARG A 187 -1.77 15.84 24.91
CA ARG A 187 -2.14 14.76 25.83
C ARG A 187 -0.93 13.94 26.27
N VAL A 188 -0.05 13.60 25.36
CA VAL A 188 1.23 12.90 25.65
C VAL A 188 2.09 13.74 26.60
N LEU A 189 2.25 15.05 26.34
CA LEU A 189 2.98 15.99 27.23
C LEU A 189 2.38 16.04 28.62
N GLN A 190 1.05 16.09 28.73
CA GLN A 190 0.35 16.08 30.04
C GLN A 190 0.64 14.79 30.81
N ILE A 191 0.60 13.64 30.14
CA ILE A 191 0.84 12.33 30.78
C ILE A 191 2.30 12.23 31.23
N LEU A 192 3.27 12.59 30.38
CA LEU A 192 4.69 12.58 30.71
C LEU A 192 5.06 13.49 31.88
N SER A 193 4.28 14.55 32.11
CA SER A 193 4.48 15.49 33.24
C SER A 193 3.86 15.02 34.57
N ARG A 194 3.11 13.90 34.58
CA ARG A 194 2.48 13.35 35.79
C ARG A 194 3.50 12.72 36.71
N ARG A 195 3.19 12.67 37.99
CA ARG A 195 4.01 12.02 39.03
C ARG A 195 3.93 10.49 38.95
N THR A 196 2.76 9.97 38.64
CA THR A 196 2.46 8.54 38.53
C THR A 196 1.65 8.31 37.25
N LYS A 197 1.69 7.11 36.68
CA LYS A 197 1.07 6.75 35.40
C LYS A 197 1.51 7.73 34.30
N ASN A 198 2.80 7.97 34.25
CA ASN A 198 3.46 8.94 33.37
C ASN A 198 3.97 8.34 32.06
N ASN A 199 3.56 7.12 31.70
CA ASN A 199 3.89 6.47 30.45
C ASN A 199 2.64 6.47 29.56
N PRO A 200 2.60 7.27 28.49
CA PRO A 200 1.52 7.18 27.50
C PRO A 200 1.65 5.93 26.64
N ILE A 201 0.52 5.36 26.26
CA ILE A 201 0.42 4.35 25.22
C ILE A 201 -0.52 4.83 24.12
N LEU A 202 0.01 4.97 22.91
CA LEU A 202 -0.72 5.38 21.73
C LEU A 202 -1.45 4.16 21.15
N ILE A 203 -2.77 4.23 21.11
CA ILE A 203 -3.59 3.14 20.58
C ILE A 203 -4.32 3.65 19.35
N GLY A 204 -4.16 2.97 18.24
CA GLY A 204 -4.82 3.30 16.97
C GLY A 204 -4.50 2.28 15.90
N GLU A 205 -5.27 2.32 14.83
CA GLU A 205 -5.08 1.42 13.70
C GLU A 205 -3.72 1.65 12.99
N PRO A 206 -3.19 0.67 12.23
CA PRO A 206 -1.99 0.86 11.44
C PRO A 206 -2.16 2.03 10.46
N GLY A 207 -1.12 2.86 10.29
CA GLY A 207 -1.16 3.98 9.34
C GLY A 207 -1.87 5.27 9.86
N THR A 208 -2.39 5.30 11.11
CA THR A 208 -3.02 6.51 11.68
C THR A 208 -2.01 7.57 12.17
N GLY A 209 -0.70 7.32 12.07
CA GLY A 209 0.33 8.31 12.41
C GLY A 209 0.78 8.28 13.88
N LYS A 210 0.71 7.14 14.57
CA LYS A 210 1.21 6.99 15.96
C LYS A 210 2.67 7.39 16.13
N THR A 211 3.53 6.96 15.22
CA THR A 211 4.97 7.29 15.23
C THR A 211 5.20 8.78 14.98
N ALA A 212 4.44 9.40 14.07
CA ALA A 212 4.51 10.83 13.78
C ALA A 212 4.24 11.70 15.03
N ILE A 213 3.33 11.30 15.93
CA ILE A 213 3.06 12.00 17.19
C ILE A 213 4.33 12.11 18.05
N VAL A 214 5.11 11.04 18.10
CA VAL A 214 6.37 11.01 18.88
C VAL A 214 7.47 11.82 18.20
N GLU A 215 7.52 11.79 16.88
CA GLU A 215 8.42 12.66 16.10
C GLU A 215 8.07 14.15 16.28
N GLY A 216 6.77 14.48 16.27
CA GLY A 216 6.29 15.82 16.57
C GLY A 216 6.62 16.26 18.00
N LEU A 217 6.56 15.36 18.97
CA LEU A 217 7.02 15.62 20.33
C LEU A 217 8.52 15.97 20.36
N ALA A 218 9.36 15.19 19.65
CA ALA A 218 10.80 15.47 19.58
C ALA A 218 11.09 16.82 18.90
N GLN A 219 10.37 17.17 17.84
CA GLN A 219 10.47 18.49 17.19
C GLN A 219 10.11 19.63 18.14
N ARG A 220 9.01 19.49 18.93
CA ARG A 220 8.62 20.52 19.92
C ARG A 220 9.64 20.66 21.06
N ILE A 221 10.23 19.55 21.52
CA ILE A 221 11.31 19.59 22.51
C ILE A 221 12.51 20.39 21.97
N VAL A 222 12.91 20.11 20.73
CA VAL A 222 14.05 20.82 20.10
C VAL A 222 13.78 22.32 19.91
N ARG A 223 12.53 22.69 19.57
CA ARG A 223 12.09 24.09 19.45
C ARG A 223 11.87 24.78 20.79
N GLY A 224 11.86 24.02 21.91
CA GLY A 224 11.56 24.55 23.24
C GLY A 224 10.07 24.79 23.50
N ASP A 225 9.18 24.35 22.61
CA ASP A 225 7.71 24.46 22.72
C ASP A 225 7.12 23.33 23.57
N VAL A 226 7.65 23.16 24.76
CA VAL A 226 7.20 22.15 25.75
C VAL A 226 7.34 22.71 27.16
N PRO A 227 6.62 22.14 28.16
CA PRO A 227 6.77 22.50 29.57
C PRO A 227 8.24 22.42 30.03
N GLU A 228 8.63 23.28 30.97
CA GLU A 228 10.02 23.44 31.45
C GLU A 228 10.69 22.11 31.84
N ASN A 229 9.94 21.22 32.49
CA ASN A 229 10.42 19.91 32.93
C ASN A 229 10.68 18.90 31.77
N LEU A 230 10.32 19.26 30.56
CA LEU A 230 10.53 18.43 29.36
C LEU A 230 11.55 19.00 28.37
N LYS A 231 11.97 20.26 28.50
CA LYS A 231 12.89 20.92 27.57
C LYS A 231 14.23 20.22 27.41
N MET A 232 14.74 19.61 28.50
CA MET A 232 16.03 18.93 28.52
C MET A 232 15.90 17.42 28.21
N LYS A 233 14.70 16.94 27.89
CA LYS A 233 14.49 15.51 27.62
C LYS A 233 14.90 15.14 26.22
N GLN A 234 15.40 13.91 26.09
CA GLN A 234 15.73 13.31 24.80
C GLN A 234 14.80 12.13 24.54
N VAL A 235 14.25 12.07 23.35
CA VAL A 235 13.39 10.97 22.91
C VAL A 235 14.21 10.01 22.05
N TYR A 236 14.24 8.75 22.46
CA TYR A 236 14.90 7.67 21.74
C TYR A 236 13.87 6.66 21.27
N SER A 237 13.90 6.33 20.00
CA SER A 237 13.08 5.24 19.42
C SER A 237 13.85 3.93 19.47
N LEU A 238 13.30 2.92 20.13
CA LEU A 238 13.91 1.59 20.25
C LEU A 238 13.84 0.86 18.90
N ASP A 239 14.98 0.41 18.42
CA ASP A 239 15.07 -0.38 17.19
C ASP A 239 15.02 -1.89 17.53
N MET A 240 13.83 -2.47 17.37
CA MET A 240 13.61 -3.90 17.62
C MET A 240 14.39 -4.79 16.65
N GLY A 241 14.57 -4.33 15.40
CA GLY A 241 15.37 -5.04 14.40
C GLY A 241 16.83 -5.15 14.81
N ALA A 242 17.43 -4.06 15.25
CA ALA A 242 18.82 -4.03 15.74
C ALA A 242 19.02 -4.87 17.01
N LEU A 243 18.01 -4.91 17.90
CA LEU A 243 18.09 -5.74 19.10
C LEU A 243 18.11 -7.25 18.81
N ILE A 244 17.36 -7.67 17.78
CA ILE A 244 17.21 -9.10 17.40
C ILE A 244 18.30 -9.53 16.41
N ALA A 245 18.77 -8.64 15.55
CA ALA A 245 19.73 -8.94 14.51
C ALA A 245 21.04 -9.54 15.11
N GLY A 246 21.44 -10.72 14.61
CA GLY A 246 22.64 -11.40 15.03
C GLY A 246 22.59 -12.06 16.42
N ALA A 247 21.48 -11.99 17.16
CA ALA A 247 21.32 -12.72 18.41
C ALA A 247 21.13 -14.22 18.12
N LYS A 248 22.13 -15.03 18.45
CA LYS A 248 22.09 -16.49 18.24
C LYS A 248 21.32 -17.22 19.34
N TYR A 249 21.22 -16.63 20.51
CA TYR A 249 20.57 -17.20 21.70
C TYR A 249 19.61 -16.16 22.32
N GLN A 250 18.56 -16.66 22.94
CA GLN A 250 17.55 -15.84 23.62
C GLN A 250 18.15 -14.92 24.70
N GLY A 251 19.19 -15.37 25.42
CA GLY A 251 19.86 -14.57 26.43
C GLY A 251 20.52 -13.30 25.93
N GLU A 252 21.02 -13.29 24.69
CA GLU A 252 21.70 -12.12 24.12
C GLU A 252 20.72 -10.94 23.89
N PHE A 253 19.52 -11.20 23.39
CA PHE A 253 18.48 -10.17 23.28
C PHE A 253 18.11 -9.58 24.64
N GLU A 254 17.91 -10.45 25.66
CA GLU A 254 17.58 -10.00 27.01
C GLU A 254 18.71 -9.15 27.62
N GLU A 255 19.97 -9.49 27.40
CA GLU A 255 21.12 -8.71 27.84
C GLU A 255 21.22 -7.36 27.14
N ARG A 256 20.98 -7.31 25.82
CA ARG A 256 20.95 -6.06 25.04
C ARG A 256 19.84 -5.13 25.54
N LEU A 257 18.62 -5.64 25.71
CA LEU A 257 17.51 -4.87 26.24
C LEU A 257 17.75 -4.38 27.68
N LYS A 258 18.30 -5.25 28.56
CA LYS A 258 18.72 -4.85 29.91
C LYS A 258 19.76 -3.74 29.90
N SER A 259 20.70 -3.80 28.96
CA SER A 259 21.76 -2.79 28.81
C SER A 259 21.18 -1.43 28.41
N VAL A 260 20.24 -1.39 27.45
CA VAL A 260 19.50 -0.18 27.07
C VAL A 260 18.74 0.40 28.26
N ILE A 261 17.98 -0.44 28.99
CA ILE A 261 17.20 0.01 30.15
C ILE A 261 18.12 0.55 31.26
N ASN A 262 19.25 -0.11 31.54
CA ASN A 262 20.19 0.34 32.54
C ASN A 262 20.80 1.70 32.17
N GLU A 263 21.11 1.93 30.90
CA GLU A 263 21.65 3.22 30.44
C GLU A 263 20.60 4.34 30.56
N ILE A 264 19.33 4.05 30.24
CA ILE A 264 18.22 4.99 30.43
C ILE A 264 18.01 5.31 31.92
N THR A 265 18.04 4.30 32.76
CA THR A 265 17.88 4.47 34.22
C THR A 265 18.99 5.33 34.82
N GLN A 266 20.24 5.15 34.35
CA GLN A 266 21.38 5.94 34.78
C GLN A 266 21.30 7.42 34.35
N ALA A 267 20.57 7.73 33.27
CA ALA A 267 20.30 9.09 32.82
C ALA A 267 19.28 9.85 33.70
N ASN A 268 18.89 9.33 34.87
CA ASN A 268 18.06 9.98 35.87
C ASN A 268 16.76 10.60 35.30
N GLY A 269 16.16 9.92 34.34
CA GLY A 269 14.90 10.33 33.73
C GLY A 269 15.02 11.43 32.69
N GLU A 270 16.20 11.74 32.16
CA GLU A 270 16.40 12.65 31.04
C GLU A 270 15.97 12.04 29.70
N ILE A 271 15.90 10.72 29.63
CA ILE A 271 15.57 9.94 28.43
C ILE A 271 14.13 9.46 28.49
N ILE A 272 13.43 9.61 27.37
CA ILE A 272 12.12 9.04 27.10
C ILE A 272 12.29 7.99 26.01
N LEU A 273 11.95 6.73 26.30
CA LEU A 273 12.05 5.64 25.36
C LEU A 273 10.73 5.43 24.61
N PHE A 274 10.75 5.62 23.31
CA PHE A 274 9.64 5.26 22.44
C PHE A 274 9.80 3.80 21.99
N ILE A 275 8.74 3.02 22.14
CA ILE A 275 8.67 1.61 21.75
C ILE A 275 7.48 1.45 20.80
N ASP A 276 7.78 1.37 19.52
CA ASP A 276 6.76 1.05 18.53
C ASP A 276 6.41 -0.44 18.61
N GLU A 277 5.18 -0.80 18.29
CA GLU A 277 4.67 -2.18 18.42
C GLU A 277 5.03 -2.81 19.78
N ILE A 278 4.84 -2.07 20.88
CA ILE A 278 5.23 -2.48 22.23
C ILE A 278 4.64 -3.85 22.63
N HIS A 279 3.57 -4.29 22.00
CA HIS A 279 2.97 -5.61 22.21
C HIS A 279 3.94 -6.76 21.85
N THR A 280 4.89 -6.53 20.94
CA THR A 280 5.92 -7.54 20.59
C THR A 280 6.80 -7.91 21.78
N LEU A 281 7.07 -6.95 22.67
CA LEU A 281 7.81 -7.18 23.91
C LEU A 281 6.97 -7.83 25.01
N VAL A 282 5.64 -7.66 24.97
CA VAL A 282 4.72 -8.14 26.03
C VAL A 282 4.12 -9.50 25.69
N GLY A 283 3.91 -9.78 24.38
CA GLY A 283 3.17 -10.96 23.91
C GLY A 283 4.00 -12.18 23.57
N ALA A 284 5.29 -12.04 23.48
CA ALA A 284 6.21 -13.08 22.98
C ALA A 284 6.34 -14.32 23.87
N GLY A 285 5.78 -14.32 25.09
CA GLY A 285 6.01 -15.39 26.09
C GLY A 285 5.10 -16.62 26.06
N LYS A 286 4.16 -16.76 25.10
CA LYS A 286 3.14 -17.85 25.14
C LYS A 286 3.32 -18.98 24.13
N SER A 287 4.19 -18.86 23.14
CA SER A 287 4.59 -19.99 22.30
C SER A 287 5.98 -20.47 22.73
N SER A 288 6.15 -21.77 22.86
CA SER A 288 7.33 -22.46 23.36
C SER A 288 8.64 -21.84 22.87
N GLY A 289 9.33 -21.10 23.76
CA GLY A 289 10.64 -20.50 23.50
C GLY A 289 10.67 -19.00 23.19
N ALA A 290 9.56 -18.27 23.29
CA ALA A 290 9.52 -16.85 23.01
C ALA A 290 9.74 -15.97 24.25
N MET A 291 10.41 -14.86 24.05
CA MET A 291 10.98 -13.91 25.02
C MET A 291 9.92 -13.25 25.90
N ASP A 292 10.10 -13.27 27.21
CA ASP A 292 9.31 -12.47 28.14
C ASP A 292 10.06 -11.17 28.49
N ALA A 293 10.24 -10.31 27.48
CA ALA A 293 10.86 -9.00 27.65
C ALA A 293 10.05 -8.09 28.58
N ALA A 294 8.76 -8.37 28.77
CA ALA A 294 7.92 -7.66 29.72
C ALA A 294 8.46 -7.73 31.15
N ASN A 295 9.02 -8.87 31.55
CA ASN A 295 9.59 -9.04 32.89
C ASN A 295 10.84 -8.20 33.13
N ILE A 296 11.52 -7.77 32.06
CA ILE A 296 12.67 -6.86 32.14
C ILE A 296 12.20 -5.41 32.30
N LEU A 297 11.12 -5.02 31.60
CA LEU A 297 10.56 -3.66 31.64
C LEU A 297 9.80 -3.36 32.95
N LYS A 298 9.03 -4.33 33.45
CA LYS A 298 8.15 -4.19 34.63
C LYS A 298 8.82 -3.59 35.86
N PRO A 299 10.02 -4.02 36.29
CA PRO A 299 10.68 -3.45 37.47
C PRO A 299 11.03 -1.97 37.30
N ALA A 300 11.60 -1.58 36.16
CA ALA A 300 11.98 -0.19 35.87
C ALA A 300 10.77 0.73 35.75
N LEU A 301 9.70 0.26 35.08
CA LEU A 301 8.41 0.96 35.02
C LEU A 301 7.74 1.07 36.42
N ALA A 302 7.86 0.01 37.24
CA ALA A 302 7.27 -0.02 38.59
C ALA A 302 7.90 1.01 39.52
N ARG A 303 9.23 1.17 39.45
CA ARG A 303 9.98 2.14 40.24
C ARG A 303 9.91 3.57 39.69
N GLY A 304 9.36 3.75 38.48
CA GLY A 304 9.32 5.06 37.80
C GLY A 304 10.67 5.51 37.23
N GLU A 305 11.63 4.60 37.15
CA GLU A 305 12.99 4.84 36.63
C GLU A 305 13.01 4.91 35.10
N LEU A 306 12.07 4.23 34.44
CA LEU A 306 11.90 4.24 33.00
C LEU A 306 10.68 5.10 32.64
N ARG A 307 10.90 6.10 31.77
CA ARG A 307 9.84 6.83 31.08
C ARG A 307 9.73 6.31 29.67
N SER A 308 8.54 5.85 29.29
CA SER A 308 8.34 5.25 27.97
C SER A 308 7.03 5.74 27.33
N ILE A 309 7.05 5.80 26.01
CA ILE A 309 5.88 5.97 25.15
C ILE A 309 5.73 4.65 24.39
N GLY A 310 4.60 3.98 24.52
CA GLY A 310 4.29 2.79 23.74
C GLY A 310 3.37 3.13 22.56
N ALA A 311 3.45 2.37 21.48
CA ALA A 311 2.46 2.39 20.40
C ALA A 311 2.01 0.98 20.08
N THR A 312 0.70 0.80 19.82
CA THR A 312 0.10 -0.51 19.51
C THR A 312 -1.28 -0.32 18.85
N THR A 313 -1.88 -1.38 18.35
CA THR A 313 -3.27 -1.39 17.91
C THR A 313 -4.23 -1.68 19.08
N LEU A 314 -5.53 -1.44 18.86
CA LEU A 314 -6.54 -1.71 19.88
C LEU A 314 -6.64 -3.20 20.21
N ASP A 315 -6.66 -4.05 19.19
CA ASP A 315 -6.73 -5.51 19.34
C ASP A 315 -5.53 -6.07 20.13
N GLU A 316 -4.34 -5.58 19.83
CA GLU A 316 -3.11 -5.99 20.52
C GLU A 316 -3.05 -5.48 21.95
N TYR A 317 -3.55 -4.26 22.18
CA TYR A 317 -3.69 -3.72 23.53
C TYR A 317 -4.59 -4.61 24.40
N GLN A 318 -5.79 -4.95 23.90
CA GLN A 318 -6.73 -5.84 24.58
C GLN A 318 -6.17 -7.25 24.80
N LYS A 319 -5.47 -7.78 23.81
CA LYS A 319 -4.92 -9.13 23.85
C LYS A 319 -3.76 -9.29 24.83
N TYR A 320 -2.89 -8.28 24.93
CA TYR A 320 -1.62 -8.36 25.65
C TYR A 320 -1.53 -7.46 26.88
N PHE A 321 -2.04 -6.22 26.82
CA PHE A 321 -1.90 -5.25 27.91
C PHE A 321 -3.03 -5.33 28.96
N GLU A 322 -4.27 -5.41 28.56
CA GLU A 322 -5.39 -5.51 29.51
C GLU A 322 -5.33 -6.74 30.40
N LYS A 323 -4.74 -7.82 29.90
CA LYS A 323 -4.52 -9.07 30.66
C LYS A 323 -3.41 -8.95 31.69
N ASP A 324 -2.49 -8.01 31.54
CA ASP A 324 -1.39 -7.76 32.45
C ASP A 324 -1.67 -6.53 33.32
N LYS A 325 -2.27 -6.77 34.48
CA LYS A 325 -2.65 -5.73 35.45
C LYS A 325 -1.48 -4.87 35.95
N ALA A 326 -0.23 -5.35 35.82
CA ALA A 326 0.94 -4.59 36.24
C ALA A 326 1.31 -3.53 35.22
N LEU A 327 1.20 -3.86 33.92
CA LEU A 327 1.41 -2.90 32.83
C LEU A 327 0.25 -1.93 32.69
N GLU A 328 -1.01 -2.39 32.72
CA GLU A 328 -2.20 -1.56 32.63
C GLU A 328 -2.19 -0.39 33.64
N ARG A 329 -1.72 -0.66 34.86
CA ARG A 329 -1.63 0.38 35.91
C ARG A 329 -0.52 1.40 35.69
N ARG A 330 0.40 1.16 34.75
CA ARG A 330 1.58 2.02 34.51
C ARG A 330 1.44 2.87 33.26
N PHE A 331 0.66 2.42 32.30
CA PHE A 331 0.39 3.13 31.06
C PHE A 331 -0.92 3.91 31.11
N GLN A 332 -0.97 5.04 30.41
CA GLN A 332 -2.16 5.84 30.21
C GLN A 332 -2.48 5.89 28.73
N ILE A 333 -3.68 5.49 28.37
CA ILE A 333 -4.15 5.42 26.99
C ILE A 333 -4.27 6.83 26.39
N VAL A 334 -3.80 6.93 25.14
CA VAL A 334 -4.03 8.03 24.19
C VAL A 334 -4.55 7.40 22.92
N MET A 335 -5.83 7.65 22.60
CA MET A 335 -6.41 7.18 21.34
C MET A 335 -5.89 8.01 20.19
N VAL A 336 -5.57 7.34 19.09
CA VAL A 336 -5.09 7.94 17.84
C VAL A 336 -6.03 7.47 16.74
N ASP A 337 -7.07 8.25 16.54
CA ASP A 337 -8.09 7.95 15.54
C ASP A 337 -7.62 8.30 14.12
N GLU A 338 -8.27 7.71 13.13
CA GLU A 338 -8.09 8.08 11.73
C GLU A 338 -8.46 9.57 11.57
N PRO A 339 -7.58 10.40 10.96
CA PRO A 339 -7.89 11.80 10.72
C PRO A 339 -9.03 11.94 9.71
N ASP A 340 -9.81 12.99 9.85
CA ASP A 340 -10.84 13.35 8.88
C ASP A 340 -10.24 13.80 7.53
N GLU A 341 -11.12 14.04 6.56
CA GLU A 341 -10.71 14.41 5.20
C GLU A 341 -9.91 15.72 5.19
N GLU A 342 -10.37 16.74 5.90
CA GLU A 342 -9.72 18.07 5.92
C GLU A 342 -8.34 18.00 6.59
N SER A 343 -8.23 17.31 7.71
CA SER A 343 -6.97 17.09 8.40
C SER A 343 -5.99 16.27 7.55
N SER A 344 -6.48 15.26 6.85
CA SER A 344 -5.66 14.43 5.96
C SER A 344 -5.12 15.23 4.77
N ILE A 345 -5.93 16.09 4.16
CA ILE A 345 -5.48 17.00 3.10
C ILE A 345 -4.42 17.96 3.63
N ALA A 346 -4.61 18.51 4.84
CA ALA A 346 -3.63 19.40 5.46
C ALA A 346 -2.30 18.67 5.72
N ILE A 347 -2.33 17.41 6.20
CA ILE A 347 -1.14 16.58 6.40
C ILE A 347 -0.41 16.37 5.08
N LEU A 348 -1.10 15.95 4.01
CA LEU A 348 -0.47 15.71 2.71
C LEU A 348 0.10 16.99 2.10
N ARG A 349 -0.58 18.14 2.26
CA ARG A 349 -0.04 19.45 1.83
C ARG A 349 1.28 19.80 2.55
N GLY A 350 1.38 19.46 3.82
CA GLY A 350 2.62 19.67 4.59
C GLY A 350 3.75 18.71 4.21
N LEU A 351 3.44 17.52 3.71
CA LEU A 351 4.41 16.54 3.24
C LEU A 351 4.79 16.74 1.77
N LYS A 352 3.97 17.45 1.00
CA LYS A 352 4.09 17.65 -0.44
C LYS A 352 5.50 18.00 -0.89
N GLU A 353 6.11 19.01 -0.29
CA GLU A 353 7.42 19.51 -0.70
C GLU A 353 8.51 18.43 -0.56
N LYS A 354 8.44 17.60 0.47
CA LYS A 354 9.39 16.49 0.67
C LYS A 354 9.27 15.42 -0.39
N TYR A 355 8.02 15.04 -0.77
CA TYR A 355 7.79 14.08 -1.84
C TYR A 355 8.17 14.65 -3.21
N GLU A 356 7.86 15.93 -3.47
CA GLU A 356 8.31 16.63 -4.68
C GLU A 356 9.83 16.61 -4.83
N ASN A 357 10.56 16.87 -3.73
CA ASN A 357 12.02 16.87 -3.72
C ASN A 357 12.59 15.46 -3.87
N HIS A 358 11.99 14.47 -3.21
CA HIS A 358 12.45 13.07 -3.30
C HIS A 358 12.31 12.49 -4.70
N HIS A 359 11.11 12.62 -5.29
CA HIS A 359 10.82 12.08 -6.63
C HIS A 359 11.18 13.05 -7.77
N LYS A 360 11.52 14.29 -7.44
CA LYS A 360 11.84 15.35 -8.41
C LYS A 360 10.71 15.63 -9.41
N VAL A 361 9.49 15.54 -8.95
CA VAL A 361 8.26 15.82 -9.70
C VAL A 361 7.46 16.92 -8.98
N ARG A 362 6.48 17.49 -9.65
CA ARG A 362 5.54 18.43 -9.02
C ARG A 362 4.23 17.70 -8.72
N ILE A 363 3.65 17.97 -7.56
CA ILE A 363 2.37 17.40 -7.14
C ILE A 363 1.32 18.51 -7.11
N LYS A 364 0.27 18.39 -7.91
CA LYS A 364 -0.83 19.35 -7.88
C LYS A 364 -1.68 19.20 -6.62
N ASP A 365 -2.38 20.29 -6.25
CA ASP A 365 -3.29 20.24 -5.09
C ASP A 365 -4.51 19.36 -5.36
N ASP A 366 -4.97 19.28 -6.60
CA ASP A 366 -6.05 18.38 -7.04
C ASP A 366 -5.65 16.90 -6.85
N ALA A 367 -4.37 16.54 -7.07
CA ALA A 367 -3.86 15.20 -6.78
C ALA A 367 -3.92 14.88 -5.28
N ILE A 368 -3.58 15.83 -4.42
CA ILE A 368 -3.65 15.65 -2.96
C ILE A 368 -5.10 15.41 -2.51
N ILE A 369 -6.01 16.25 -2.98
CA ILE A 369 -7.43 16.12 -2.68
C ILE A 369 -7.96 14.77 -3.20
N ALA A 370 -7.62 14.42 -4.45
CA ALA A 370 -8.00 13.15 -5.04
C ALA A 370 -7.43 11.95 -4.25
N ALA A 371 -6.18 12.01 -3.78
CA ALA A 371 -5.56 10.93 -3.01
C ALA A 371 -6.32 10.65 -1.70
N VAL A 372 -6.75 11.70 -0.99
CA VAL A 372 -7.53 11.55 0.24
C VAL A 372 -8.93 11.03 -0.07
N GLN A 373 -9.66 11.67 -0.98
CA GLN A 373 -11.05 11.33 -1.31
C GLN A 373 -11.17 9.94 -1.93
N LEU A 374 -10.32 9.62 -2.90
CA LEU A 374 -10.37 8.33 -3.56
C LEU A 374 -9.91 7.20 -2.65
N SER A 375 -8.87 7.42 -1.82
CA SER A 375 -8.44 6.40 -0.86
C SER A 375 -9.49 6.14 0.20
N GLN A 376 -10.15 7.18 0.71
CA GLN A 376 -11.22 7.03 1.70
C GLN A 376 -12.42 6.26 1.12
N ARG A 377 -12.74 6.52 -0.13
CA ARG A 377 -13.88 5.92 -0.83
C ARG A 377 -13.61 4.49 -1.31
N TYR A 378 -12.41 4.23 -1.85
CA TYR A 378 -12.12 3.00 -2.59
C TYR A 378 -11.18 2.03 -1.86
N ILE A 379 -10.42 2.48 -0.85
CA ILE A 379 -9.48 1.65 -0.09
C ILE A 379 -9.99 1.55 1.34
N SER A 380 -10.65 0.43 1.66
CA SER A 380 -11.31 0.21 2.96
C SER A 380 -10.50 -0.61 3.95
N ASP A 381 -9.42 -1.23 3.52
CA ASP A 381 -8.55 -2.10 4.33
C ASP A 381 -7.33 -1.39 4.93
N ARG A 382 -7.18 -0.09 4.65
CA ARG A 382 -6.14 0.79 5.17
C ARG A 382 -6.72 2.09 5.69
N PHE A 383 -5.97 2.81 6.52
CA PHE A 383 -6.40 4.03 7.20
C PHE A 383 -5.67 5.27 6.71
N LEU A 384 -6.35 6.43 6.80
CA LEU A 384 -5.73 7.73 6.57
C LEU A 384 -4.79 8.08 7.75
N PRO A 385 -3.73 8.87 7.50
CA PRO A 385 -3.33 9.45 6.21
C PRO A 385 -2.47 8.51 5.34
N ASP A 386 -2.01 7.38 5.86
CA ASP A 386 -1.02 6.50 5.25
C ASP A 386 -1.40 6.04 3.84
N LYS A 387 -2.65 5.55 3.66
CA LYS A 387 -3.13 5.11 2.34
C LYS A 387 -3.11 6.23 1.28
N ALA A 388 -3.35 7.48 1.67
CA ALA A 388 -3.32 8.62 0.76
C ALA A 388 -1.88 9.07 0.47
N ILE A 389 -1.00 8.97 1.45
CA ILE A 389 0.44 9.21 1.30
C ILE A 389 1.03 8.19 0.31
N ASP A 390 0.74 6.91 0.49
CA ASP A 390 1.20 5.84 -0.40
C ASP A 390 0.75 6.07 -1.86
N LEU A 391 -0.48 6.54 -2.09
CA LEU A 391 -0.96 6.86 -3.44
C LEU A 391 -0.15 7.99 -4.08
N VAL A 392 0.14 9.05 -3.32
CA VAL A 392 0.94 10.18 -3.82
C VAL A 392 2.38 9.74 -4.08
N ASP A 393 2.95 8.93 -3.20
CA ASP A 393 4.29 8.38 -3.33
C ASP A 393 4.43 7.50 -4.58
N GLU A 394 3.50 6.56 -4.79
CA GLU A 394 3.51 5.68 -5.97
C GLU A 394 3.25 6.45 -7.27
N ALA A 395 2.33 7.43 -7.27
CA ALA A 395 2.08 8.26 -8.44
C ALA A 395 3.30 9.10 -8.82
N ALA A 396 3.96 9.68 -7.82
CA ALA A 396 5.18 10.44 -8.02
C ALA A 396 6.34 9.56 -8.51
N ALA A 397 6.49 8.36 -7.95
CA ALA A 397 7.48 7.38 -8.39
C ALA A 397 7.23 6.91 -9.83
N LYS A 398 5.97 6.62 -10.18
CA LYS A 398 5.56 6.25 -11.55
C LYS A 398 5.91 7.35 -12.54
N LEU A 399 5.50 8.59 -12.25
CA LEU A 399 5.78 9.74 -13.10
C LEU A 399 7.30 9.95 -13.27
N ARG A 400 8.07 9.78 -12.20
CA ARG A 400 9.54 9.87 -12.25
C ARG A 400 10.13 8.83 -13.21
N ILE A 401 9.68 7.60 -13.16
CA ILE A 401 10.12 6.53 -14.08
C ILE A 401 9.73 6.88 -15.52
N GLU A 402 8.53 7.41 -15.75
CA GLU A 402 8.08 7.84 -17.07
C GLU A 402 8.93 9.00 -17.62
N MET A 403 9.30 9.97 -16.78
CA MET A 403 10.20 11.07 -17.16
C MET A 403 11.61 10.60 -17.53
N ASP A 404 12.13 9.58 -16.83
CA ASP A 404 13.45 9.01 -17.11
C ASP A 404 13.46 8.04 -18.30
N SER A 405 12.28 7.56 -18.69
CA SER A 405 12.09 6.60 -19.78
C SER A 405 11.89 7.29 -21.12
N VAL A 406 12.11 6.53 -22.19
CA VAL A 406 11.80 6.98 -23.55
C VAL A 406 10.28 7.13 -23.67
N PRO A 407 9.75 8.27 -24.19
CA PRO A 407 8.32 8.44 -24.38
C PRO A 407 7.69 7.32 -25.21
N GLN A 408 6.47 6.90 -24.83
CA GLN A 408 5.79 5.78 -25.49
C GLN A 408 5.67 5.97 -27.00
N GLY A 409 5.38 7.19 -27.48
CA GLY A 409 5.28 7.49 -28.91
C GLY A 409 6.60 7.28 -29.66
N LEU A 410 7.74 7.52 -29.00
CA LEU A 410 9.06 7.28 -29.57
C LEU A 410 9.39 5.77 -29.62
N ASP A 411 9.06 5.03 -28.56
CA ASP A 411 9.23 3.57 -28.50
C ASP A 411 8.35 2.86 -29.54
N GLU A 412 7.12 3.32 -29.77
CA GLU A 412 6.22 2.80 -30.81
C GLU A 412 6.81 3.00 -32.22
N ILE A 413 7.34 4.20 -32.50
CA ILE A 413 7.99 4.51 -33.78
C ILE A 413 9.21 3.62 -33.97
N SER A 414 10.05 3.47 -32.95
CA SER A 414 11.28 2.67 -33.01
C SER A 414 10.97 1.17 -33.22
N ARG A 415 9.94 0.64 -32.52
CA ARG A 415 9.46 -0.74 -32.73
C ARG A 415 8.93 -0.94 -34.17
N LYS A 416 8.19 0.03 -34.70
CA LYS A 416 7.67 -0.05 -36.05
C LYS A 416 8.76 0.00 -37.10
N ILE A 417 9.79 0.84 -36.91
CA ILE A 417 11.00 0.83 -37.75
C ILE A 417 11.64 -0.53 -37.72
N SER A 418 11.87 -1.09 -36.53
CA SER A 418 12.49 -2.43 -36.39
C SER A 418 11.65 -3.52 -37.09
N GLN A 419 10.32 -3.47 -36.98
CA GLN A 419 9.42 -4.40 -37.66
C GLN A 419 9.55 -4.30 -39.18
N LEU A 420 9.55 -3.09 -39.75
CA LEU A 420 9.68 -2.85 -41.19
C LEU A 420 11.09 -3.22 -41.70
N GLU A 421 12.14 -3.01 -40.90
CA GLU A 421 13.49 -3.45 -41.24
C GLU A 421 13.60 -4.98 -41.31
N ILE A 422 12.93 -5.70 -40.39
CA ILE A 422 12.84 -7.19 -40.43
C ILE A 422 12.08 -7.64 -41.67
N GLU A 423 10.93 -7.01 -41.98
CA GLU A 423 10.13 -7.31 -43.17
C GLU A 423 10.94 -7.06 -44.44
N ARG A 424 11.61 -5.92 -44.53
CA ARG A 424 12.53 -5.59 -45.66
C ARG A 424 13.60 -6.64 -45.82
N ALA A 425 14.23 -7.08 -44.74
CA ALA A 425 15.28 -8.11 -44.80
C ALA A 425 14.74 -9.47 -45.27
N ALA A 426 13.51 -9.82 -44.95
CA ALA A 426 12.84 -11.03 -45.43
C ALA A 426 12.53 -10.95 -46.92
N ILE A 427 11.89 -9.87 -47.39
CA ILE A 427 11.47 -9.65 -48.78
C ILE A 427 12.70 -9.50 -49.72
N LYS A 428 13.82 -8.95 -49.22
CA LYS A 428 15.06 -8.88 -49.97
C LYS A 428 15.57 -10.25 -50.44
N ARG A 429 15.18 -11.33 -49.76
CA ARG A 429 15.51 -12.72 -50.18
C ARG A 429 14.60 -13.22 -51.31
N ASP A 430 13.37 -12.64 -51.40
CA ASP A 430 12.37 -13.04 -52.39
C ASP A 430 12.43 -12.19 -53.66
N GLY A 431 13.21 -11.08 -53.68
CA GLY A 431 13.54 -10.32 -54.90
C GLY A 431 12.47 -9.35 -55.39
N ASP A 432 11.51 -8.95 -54.54
CA ASP A 432 10.45 -7.99 -54.88
C ASP A 432 10.95 -6.53 -54.67
N GLU A 433 11.55 -5.96 -55.76
CA GLU A 433 12.17 -4.63 -55.75
C GLU A 433 11.17 -3.49 -55.51
N GLU A 434 9.91 -3.61 -55.94
CA GLU A 434 8.89 -2.58 -55.81
C GLU A 434 8.43 -2.42 -54.36
N ARG A 435 8.27 -3.56 -53.67
CA ARG A 435 7.91 -3.62 -52.25
C ARG A 435 9.07 -3.18 -51.34
N ILE A 436 10.32 -3.45 -51.72
CA ILE A 436 11.50 -2.98 -51.00
C ILE A 436 11.60 -1.46 -51.09
N ALA A 437 11.33 -0.84 -52.23
CA ALA A 437 11.36 0.62 -52.40
C ALA A 437 10.27 1.33 -51.57
N ASP A 438 9.10 0.72 -51.47
CA ASP A 438 8.01 1.26 -50.62
C ASP A 438 8.35 1.16 -49.12
N LEU A 439 8.92 0.00 -48.69
CA LEU A 439 9.40 -0.18 -47.31
C LEU A 439 10.53 0.79 -46.95
N ASP A 440 11.50 1.00 -47.86
CA ASP A 440 12.58 1.95 -47.65
C ASP A 440 12.07 3.38 -47.48
N LYS A 441 11.03 3.76 -48.23
CA LYS A 441 10.39 5.08 -48.09
C LYS A 441 9.70 5.20 -46.72
N GLN A 442 8.93 4.18 -46.31
CA GLN A 442 8.26 4.19 -45.01
C GLN A 442 9.26 4.24 -43.85
N ILE A 443 10.36 3.45 -43.94
CA ILE A 443 11.44 3.46 -42.94
C ILE A 443 12.12 4.83 -42.89
N ALA A 444 12.36 5.49 -44.00
CA ALA A 444 12.97 6.81 -44.05
C ALA A 444 12.06 7.86 -43.40
N GLU A 445 10.78 7.87 -43.74
CA GLU A 445 9.77 8.78 -43.13
C GLU A 445 9.65 8.58 -41.61
N LEU A 446 9.68 7.34 -41.13
CA LEU A 446 9.63 7.05 -39.72
C LEU A 446 10.94 7.41 -38.99
N LYS A 447 12.12 7.22 -39.64
CA LYS A 447 13.42 7.64 -39.09
C LYS A 447 13.53 9.17 -38.98
N ASP A 448 13.01 9.91 -39.93
CA ASP A 448 12.95 11.37 -39.83
C ASP A 448 12.08 11.81 -38.65
N ARG A 449 10.89 11.19 -38.50
CA ARG A 449 10.02 11.44 -37.33
C ARG A 449 10.69 11.05 -36.02
N GLU A 450 11.35 9.91 -35.96
CA GLU A 450 12.10 9.45 -34.77
C GLU A 450 13.17 10.47 -34.39
N SER A 451 13.92 10.99 -35.38
CA SER A 451 14.97 11.99 -35.16
C SER A 451 14.38 13.30 -34.60
N ASP A 452 13.27 13.79 -35.16
CA ASP A 452 12.59 14.99 -34.68
C ASP A 452 12.04 14.85 -33.27
N TYR A 453 11.44 13.68 -32.97
CA TYR A 453 10.94 13.37 -31.62
C TYR A 453 12.10 13.27 -30.61
N ASN A 454 13.20 12.61 -30.98
CA ASN A 454 14.39 12.49 -30.13
C ASN A 454 15.02 13.84 -29.82
N ALA A 455 15.09 14.74 -30.81
CA ALA A 455 15.63 16.08 -30.62
C ALA A 455 14.76 16.89 -29.64
N LYS A 456 13.43 16.86 -29.80
CA LYS A 456 12.49 17.53 -28.90
C LYS A 456 12.58 16.95 -27.49
N TRP A 457 12.51 15.64 -27.37
CA TRP A 457 12.60 14.96 -26.07
C TRP A 457 13.91 15.28 -25.32
N LYS A 458 15.06 15.25 -26.00
CA LYS A 458 16.33 15.64 -25.40
C LYS A 458 16.31 17.07 -24.88
N THR A 459 15.78 18.01 -25.65
CA THR A 459 15.72 19.41 -25.25
C THR A 459 14.78 19.63 -24.06
N GLU A 460 13.60 18.99 -24.06
CA GLU A 460 12.68 19.01 -22.90
C GLU A 460 13.36 18.42 -21.67
N LYS A 461 14.01 17.27 -21.79
CA LYS A 461 14.72 16.59 -20.68
C LYS A 461 15.84 17.48 -20.11
N GLU A 462 16.64 18.12 -20.93
CA GLU A 462 17.70 19.02 -20.46
C GLU A 462 17.16 20.22 -19.69
N LEU A 463 16.01 20.77 -20.07
CA LEU A 463 15.36 21.87 -19.33
C LEU A 463 14.81 21.38 -18.01
N ILE A 464 14.18 20.20 -17.98
CA ILE A 464 13.65 19.56 -16.76
C ILE A 464 14.79 19.25 -15.79
N ASP A 465 15.89 18.67 -16.27
CA ASP A 465 17.06 18.37 -15.44
C ASP A 465 17.67 19.64 -14.80
N LYS A 466 17.68 20.77 -15.53
CA LYS A 466 18.11 22.06 -14.98
C LYS A 466 17.18 22.57 -13.88
N ILE A 467 15.86 22.47 -14.07
CA ILE A 467 14.88 22.84 -13.03
C ILE A 467 15.11 22.01 -11.77
N GLN A 468 15.35 20.70 -11.93
CA GLN A 468 15.58 19.78 -10.82
C GLN A 468 16.89 20.10 -10.10
N GLN A 469 17.96 20.35 -10.84
CA GLN A 469 19.24 20.73 -10.23
C GLN A 469 19.11 22.04 -9.41
N ASN A 470 18.41 23.03 -9.95
CA ASN A 470 18.16 24.26 -9.21
C ASN A 470 17.31 24.05 -7.95
N LYS A 471 16.36 23.10 -7.94
CA LYS A 471 15.61 22.75 -6.71
C LYS A 471 16.52 22.13 -5.64
N ILE A 472 17.40 21.21 -6.04
CA ILE A 472 18.39 20.61 -5.14
C ILE A 472 19.31 21.69 -4.55
N ASP A 473 19.77 22.59 -5.39
CA ASP A 473 20.62 23.70 -4.96
C ASP A 473 19.89 24.61 -3.94
N ILE A 474 18.61 24.91 -4.18
CA ILE A 474 17.77 25.70 -3.25
C ILE A 474 17.61 24.99 -1.91
N GLU A 475 17.41 23.68 -1.88
CA GLU A 475 17.29 22.90 -0.65
C GLU A 475 18.59 22.91 0.15
N GLN A 476 19.73 22.73 -0.53
CA GLN A 476 21.04 22.85 0.10
C GLN A 476 21.27 24.24 0.67
N LEU A 477 20.91 25.31 -0.05
CA LEU A 477 21.00 26.70 0.40
C LEU A 477 20.09 26.98 1.59
N ASN A 478 18.87 26.42 1.62
CA ASN A 478 17.98 26.51 2.78
C ASN A 478 18.60 25.87 4.03
N PHE A 479 19.15 24.68 3.88
CA PHE A 479 19.84 23.99 4.98
C PHE A 479 21.07 24.79 5.48
N GLU A 480 21.84 25.36 4.55
CA GLU A 480 22.97 26.26 4.89
C GLU A 480 22.50 27.51 5.64
N ALA A 481 21.37 28.12 5.21
CA ALA A 481 20.78 29.27 5.87
C ALA A 481 20.31 28.94 7.29
N GLU A 482 19.64 27.80 7.50
CA GLU A 482 19.22 27.36 8.85
C GLU A 482 20.43 27.14 9.77
N ARG A 483 21.50 26.56 9.25
CA ARG A 483 22.74 26.32 9.99
C ARG A 483 23.44 27.61 10.34
N ALA A 484 23.49 28.58 9.41
CA ALA A 484 24.02 29.91 9.65
C ALA A 484 23.18 30.69 10.68
N GLU A 485 21.85 30.56 10.66
CA GLU A 485 20.94 31.17 11.62
C GLU A 485 21.17 30.63 13.04
N GLN A 486 21.35 29.30 13.17
CA GLN A 486 21.71 28.65 14.45
C GLN A 486 23.11 29.12 14.95
N GLY A 487 24.02 29.41 14.02
CA GLY A 487 25.34 29.96 14.34
C GLY A 487 25.36 31.48 14.60
N GLY A 488 24.23 32.21 14.45
CA GLY A 488 24.10 33.65 14.64
C GLY A 488 24.66 34.49 13.50
N ASP A 489 25.00 33.92 12.34
CA ASP A 489 25.48 34.64 11.15
C ASP A 489 24.32 35.12 10.28
N TYR A 490 23.64 36.15 10.74
CA TYR A 490 22.51 36.75 10.02
C TYR A 490 22.90 37.41 8.70
N GLY A 491 24.18 37.79 8.50
CA GLY A 491 24.69 38.34 7.25
C GLY A 491 24.63 37.25 6.15
N ARG A 492 25.15 36.08 6.47
CA ARG A 492 25.11 34.94 5.55
C ARG A 492 23.68 34.44 5.27
N VAL A 493 22.80 34.45 6.27
CA VAL A 493 21.37 34.12 6.11
C VAL A 493 20.69 35.06 5.11
N ALA A 494 20.94 36.36 5.24
CA ALA A 494 20.38 37.37 4.34
C ALA A 494 20.89 37.18 2.89
N GLU A 495 22.19 36.96 2.71
CA GLU A 495 22.76 36.66 1.40
C GLU A 495 22.13 35.45 0.74
N ILE A 496 22.01 34.35 1.48
CA ILE A 496 21.43 33.11 0.97
C ILE A 496 19.95 33.31 0.59
N ARG A 497 19.13 33.80 1.51
CA ARG A 497 17.68 33.90 1.33
C ARG A 497 17.28 34.95 0.29
N TYR A 498 17.92 36.13 0.29
CA TYR A 498 17.51 37.26 -0.56
C TYR A 498 18.29 37.36 -1.88
N SER A 499 19.42 36.67 -2.02
CA SER A 499 20.21 36.71 -3.25
C SER A 499 20.25 35.34 -3.94
N LEU A 500 20.87 34.33 -3.33
CA LEU A 500 21.15 33.06 -3.98
C LEU A 500 19.89 32.27 -4.27
N ILE A 501 19.00 32.10 -3.29
CA ILE A 501 17.75 31.36 -3.46
C ILE A 501 16.85 32.07 -4.48
N LYS A 502 16.74 33.41 -4.37
CA LYS A 502 15.91 34.18 -5.29
C LYS A 502 16.42 34.06 -6.73
N GLN A 503 17.73 34.11 -6.93
CA GLN A 503 18.33 33.95 -8.25
C GLN A 503 17.99 32.58 -8.89
N LYS A 504 18.08 31.52 -8.11
CA LYS A 504 17.71 30.17 -8.55
C LYS A 504 16.21 30.03 -8.83
N GLN A 505 15.36 30.67 -8.02
CA GLN A 505 13.91 30.71 -8.24
C GLN A 505 13.56 31.47 -9.53
N ASP A 506 14.16 32.64 -9.77
CA ASP A 506 13.95 33.43 -10.99
C ASP A 506 14.44 32.67 -12.24
N GLU A 507 15.55 31.94 -12.13
CA GLU A 507 16.04 31.05 -13.19
C GLU A 507 15.04 29.94 -13.50
N ASN A 508 14.50 29.28 -12.47
CA ASN A 508 13.48 28.23 -12.63
C ASN A 508 12.21 28.76 -13.33
N VAL A 509 11.75 29.96 -12.97
CA VAL A 509 10.60 30.60 -13.62
C VAL A 509 10.86 30.80 -15.12
N ARG A 510 12.07 31.24 -15.48
CA ARG A 510 12.45 31.45 -16.89
C ARG A 510 12.49 30.11 -17.65
N ILE A 511 13.11 29.09 -17.07
CA ILE A 511 13.20 27.76 -17.70
C ILE A 511 11.81 27.15 -17.85
N GLN A 512 10.94 27.26 -16.84
CA GLN A 512 9.55 26.81 -16.92
C GLN A 512 8.74 27.53 -18.02
N GLN A 513 8.99 28.82 -18.23
CA GLN A 513 8.35 29.54 -19.32
C GLN A 513 8.84 29.03 -20.67
N GLN A 514 10.16 28.84 -20.84
CA GLN A 514 10.74 28.28 -22.08
C GLN A 514 10.18 26.90 -22.38
N LEU A 515 10.04 26.04 -21.35
CA LEU A 515 9.50 24.70 -21.50
C LEU A 515 8.04 24.75 -21.96
N ARG A 516 7.20 25.60 -21.34
CA ARG A 516 5.80 25.82 -21.75
C ARG A 516 5.67 26.31 -23.17
N ASP A 517 6.49 27.27 -23.55
CA ASP A 517 6.47 27.84 -24.91
C ASP A 517 6.87 26.81 -25.96
N MET A 518 7.74 25.83 -25.59
CA MET A 518 8.17 24.77 -26.48
C MET A 518 7.20 23.59 -26.55
N GLN A 519 6.54 23.25 -25.46
CA GLN A 519 5.59 22.12 -25.39
C GLN A 519 4.27 22.44 -26.11
N GLY A 520 3.79 23.68 -26.07
CA GLY A 520 2.49 24.05 -26.62
C GLY A 520 1.36 23.14 -26.07
N ASP A 521 0.49 22.65 -26.97
CA ASP A 521 -0.63 21.76 -26.61
C ASP A 521 -0.23 20.28 -26.52
N LYS A 522 1.04 19.91 -26.78
CA LYS A 522 1.53 18.52 -26.83
C LYS A 522 2.86 18.38 -26.08
N ALA A 523 2.79 18.38 -24.76
CA ALA A 523 3.92 18.01 -23.93
C ALA A 523 4.32 16.53 -24.17
N LEU A 524 5.61 16.28 -24.40
CA LEU A 524 6.12 14.91 -24.53
C LEU A 524 6.41 14.29 -23.16
N ILE A 525 6.75 15.11 -22.17
CA ILE A 525 7.05 14.71 -20.81
C ILE A 525 6.06 15.40 -19.87
N LYS A 526 5.30 14.61 -19.10
CA LYS A 526 4.46 15.11 -18.01
C LYS A 526 5.37 15.36 -16.80
N GLU A 527 5.21 16.51 -16.13
CA GLU A 527 6.05 16.90 -14.99
C GLU A 527 5.28 16.95 -13.67
N GLU A 528 3.96 16.91 -13.74
CA GLU A 528 3.07 17.15 -12.62
C GLU A 528 2.17 15.93 -12.40
N VAL A 529 2.10 15.46 -11.15
CA VAL A 529 1.11 14.49 -10.70
C VAL A 529 -0.22 15.22 -10.54
N ASP A 530 -1.26 14.72 -11.18
CA ASP A 530 -2.63 15.24 -11.08
C ASP A 530 -3.62 14.19 -10.54
N SER A 531 -4.89 14.55 -10.48
CA SER A 531 -5.97 13.68 -10.02
C SER A 531 -6.12 12.40 -10.85
N ASP A 532 -5.80 12.45 -12.15
CA ASP A 532 -5.94 11.30 -13.04
C ASP A 532 -4.86 10.24 -12.75
N ASP A 533 -3.62 10.66 -12.43
CA ASP A 533 -2.56 9.74 -12.01
C ASP A 533 -2.93 9.01 -10.73
N ILE A 534 -3.48 9.72 -9.76
CA ILE A 534 -3.97 9.13 -8.50
C ILE A 534 -5.10 8.13 -8.79
N ALA A 535 -6.06 8.50 -9.64
CA ALA A 535 -7.14 7.62 -10.03
C ALA A 535 -6.64 6.35 -10.72
N ASP A 536 -5.57 6.45 -11.51
CA ASP A 536 -4.93 5.32 -12.18
C ASP A 536 -4.30 4.35 -11.17
N ILE A 537 -3.60 4.87 -10.14
CA ILE A 537 -3.04 4.04 -9.06
C ILE A 537 -4.16 3.37 -8.26
N VAL A 538 -5.19 4.13 -7.86
CA VAL A 538 -6.35 3.55 -7.17
C VAL A 538 -7.00 2.46 -8.00
N SER A 539 -7.11 2.66 -9.32
CA SER A 539 -7.64 1.64 -10.24
C SER A 539 -6.81 0.36 -10.24
N ARG A 540 -5.49 0.48 -10.19
CA ARG A 540 -4.58 -0.68 -10.11
C ARG A 540 -4.71 -1.42 -8.79
N TRP A 541 -4.78 -0.71 -7.67
CA TRP A 541 -4.86 -1.34 -6.34
C TRP A 541 -6.19 -2.04 -6.11
N THR A 542 -7.27 -1.41 -6.56
CA THR A 542 -8.64 -1.88 -6.29
C THR A 542 -9.23 -2.74 -7.41
N GLY A 543 -8.65 -2.69 -8.61
CA GLY A 543 -9.22 -3.28 -9.81
C GLY A 543 -10.42 -2.52 -10.37
N ILE A 544 -10.75 -1.33 -9.83
CA ILE A 544 -11.89 -0.51 -10.22
C ILE A 544 -11.43 0.53 -11.26
N PRO A 545 -12.06 0.68 -12.41
CA PRO A 545 -11.64 1.64 -13.44
C PRO A 545 -12.00 3.09 -13.06
N VAL A 546 -11.40 3.61 -11.99
CA VAL A 546 -11.69 4.92 -11.38
C VAL A 546 -11.47 6.07 -12.38
N THR A 547 -10.44 5.99 -13.22
CA THR A 547 -10.12 7.01 -14.24
C THR A 547 -11.26 7.21 -15.23
N LYS A 548 -11.92 6.13 -15.64
CA LYS A 548 -13.11 6.21 -16.51
C LYS A 548 -14.35 6.71 -15.78
N MET A 549 -14.39 6.56 -14.47
CA MET A 549 -15.52 6.99 -13.65
C MET A 549 -15.51 8.50 -13.39
N LEU A 550 -14.34 9.14 -13.23
CA LEU A 550 -14.25 10.56 -12.87
C LEU A 550 -14.67 11.52 -13.99
N GLN A 551 -14.28 11.25 -15.23
CA GLN A 551 -14.53 12.15 -16.36
C GLN A 551 -15.97 12.08 -16.91
N SER A 552 -16.67 10.97 -16.69
CA SER A 552 -18.00 10.77 -17.27
C SER A 552 -19.10 10.50 -16.23
N GLU A 553 -18.79 10.51 -14.94
CA GLU A 553 -19.77 10.10 -13.91
C GLU A 553 -21.03 10.98 -13.92
N LYS A 554 -20.89 12.29 -14.04
CA LYS A 554 -22.04 13.20 -14.07
C LYS A 554 -22.87 13.03 -15.33
N GLU A 555 -22.25 12.95 -16.50
CA GLU A 555 -22.94 12.74 -17.78
C GLU A 555 -23.55 11.34 -17.86
N LYS A 556 -22.79 10.31 -17.46
CA LYS A 556 -23.30 8.94 -17.42
C LYS A 556 -24.52 8.80 -16.51
N LEU A 557 -24.50 9.37 -15.32
CA LEU A 557 -25.62 9.28 -14.39
C LEU A 557 -26.87 10.00 -14.92
N LEU A 558 -26.71 11.04 -15.74
CA LEU A 558 -27.84 11.70 -16.40
C LEU A 558 -28.45 10.80 -17.48
N HIS A 559 -27.65 10.02 -18.21
CA HIS A 559 -28.09 9.12 -19.29
C HIS A 559 -28.26 7.67 -18.88
N LEU A 560 -28.25 7.39 -17.56
CA LEU A 560 -28.31 6.01 -17.04
C LEU A 560 -29.53 5.24 -17.53
N GLU A 561 -30.69 5.88 -17.62
CA GLU A 561 -31.92 5.25 -18.08
C GLU A 561 -31.83 4.82 -19.56
N GLU A 562 -31.33 5.72 -20.43
CA GLU A 562 -31.15 5.44 -21.86
C GLU A 562 -30.20 4.26 -22.11
N GLU A 563 -29.12 4.18 -21.33
CA GLU A 563 -28.15 3.11 -21.46
C GLU A 563 -28.68 1.75 -20.93
N LEU A 564 -29.42 1.78 -19.83
CA LEU A 564 -30.06 0.55 -19.32
C LEU A 564 -31.11 0.02 -20.30
N HIS A 565 -31.85 0.90 -20.96
CA HIS A 565 -32.82 0.52 -22.00
C HIS A 565 -32.18 -0.14 -23.24
N LYS A 566 -30.91 0.10 -23.53
CA LYS A 566 -30.20 -0.62 -24.60
C LYS A 566 -30.08 -2.13 -24.38
N ARG A 567 -30.12 -2.56 -23.11
CA ARG A 567 -30.03 -3.98 -22.72
C ARG A 567 -31.31 -4.57 -22.15
N VAL A 568 -32.13 -3.75 -21.51
CA VAL A 568 -33.38 -4.17 -20.88
C VAL A 568 -34.55 -3.49 -21.59
N ILE A 569 -35.32 -4.28 -22.26
CA ILE A 569 -36.49 -3.81 -23.00
C ILE A 569 -37.70 -3.74 -22.09
N GLY A 570 -38.43 -2.62 -22.15
CA GLY A 570 -39.51 -2.33 -21.22
C GLY A 570 -39.02 -2.06 -19.80
N GLN A 571 -39.89 -2.27 -18.81
CA GLN A 571 -39.57 -2.12 -17.37
C GLN A 571 -39.18 -0.68 -16.99
N ASP A 572 -39.81 0.33 -17.59
CA ASP A 572 -39.48 1.75 -17.43
C ASP A 572 -39.49 2.20 -15.95
N ASP A 573 -40.48 1.75 -15.17
CA ASP A 573 -40.59 2.04 -13.74
C ASP A 573 -39.36 1.51 -12.96
N ALA A 574 -38.92 0.30 -13.30
CA ALA A 574 -37.79 -0.34 -12.66
C ALA A 574 -36.47 0.41 -12.96
N ILE A 575 -36.25 0.75 -14.22
CA ILE A 575 -35.07 1.47 -14.69
C ILE A 575 -35.02 2.85 -14.04
N LYS A 576 -36.17 3.58 -14.02
CA LYS A 576 -36.28 4.90 -13.41
C LYS A 576 -36.00 4.87 -11.91
N ALA A 577 -36.62 3.94 -11.17
CA ALA A 577 -36.45 3.85 -9.72
C ALA A 577 -34.99 3.57 -9.35
N ILE A 578 -34.32 2.65 -10.07
CA ILE A 578 -32.89 2.38 -9.85
C ILE A 578 -32.03 3.61 -10.18
N SER A 579 -32.31 4.25 -11.33
CA SER A 579 -31.54 5.41 -11.78
C SER A 579 -31.63 6.56 -10.78
N ASP A 580 -32.84 6.82 -10.27
CA ASP A 580 -33.08 7.86 -9.27
C ASP A 580 -32.38 7.54 -7.93
N ALA A 581 -32.41 6.30 -7.47
CA ALA A 581 -31.71 5.87 -6.24
C ALA A 581 -30.20 6.00 -6.37
N VAL A 582 -29.64 5.57 -7.49
CA VAL A 582 -28.20 5.71 -7.79
C VAL A 582 -27.81 7.20 -7.87
N ARG A 583 -28.61 8.04 -8.52
CA ARG A 583 -28.38 9.49 -8.57
C ARG A 583 -28.42 10.13 -7.18
N ARG A 584 -29.41 9.80 -6.33
CA ARG A 584 -29.49 10.30 -4.94
C ARG A 584 -28.26 9.93 -4.13
N SER A 585 -27.83 8.68 -4.22
CA SER A 585 -26.62 8.21 -3.51
C SER A 585 -25.35 8.94 -3.98
N ARG A 586 -25.20 9.13 -5.29
CA ARG A 586 -24.03 9.81 -5.88
C ARG A 586 -24.02 11.32 -5.63
N ALA A 587 -25.19 11.92 -5.46
CA ALA A 587 -25.32 13.31 -5.06
C ALA A 587 -25.08 13.55 -3.55
N GLY A 588 -24.79 12.48 -2.77
CA GLY A 588 -24.57 12.61 -1.33
C GLY A 588 -25.86 12.87 -0.52
N LEU A 589 -27.03 12.57 -1.09
CA LEU A 589 -28.31 12.79 -0.46
C LEU A 589 -28.83 11.59 0.35
N ASN A 590 -28.09 10.48 0.35
CA ASN A 590 -28.38 9.27 1.14
C ASN A 590 -27.54 9.22 2.42
N ASP A 591 -27.97 8.41 3.41
CA ASP A 591 -27.16 8.12 4.59
C ASP A 591 -25.83 7.45 4.18
N PRO A 592 -24.68 8.07 4.48
CA PRO A 592 -23.36 7.55 4.06
C PRO A 592 -22.99 6.21 4.71
N ARG A 593 -23.77 5.76 5.69
CA ARG A 593 -23.58 4.47 6.35
C ARG A 593 -24.20 3.31 5.57
N ARG A 594 -25.20 3.55 4.72
CA ARG A 594 -25.97 2.53 4.00
C ARG A 594 -25.34 2.18 2.64
N PRO A 595 -25.71 1.04 2.02
CA PRO A 595 -25.38 0.74 0.63
C PRO A 595 -25.85 1.82 -0.34
N ILE A 596 -25.29 1.86 -1.56
CA ILE A 596 -25.69 2.79 -2.64
C ILE A 596 -27.20 2.73 -2.89
N GLY A 597 -27.75 1.53 -2.89
CA GLY A 597 -29.18 1.27 -3.00
C GLY A 597 -29.52 -0.18 -2.68
N SER A 598 -30.76 -0.40 -2.26
CA SER A 598 -31.30 -1.70 -1.89
C SER A 598 -32.66 -1.89 -2.53
N PHE A 599 -32.84 -2.96 -3.32
CA PHE A 599 -34.00 -3.17 -4.17
C PHE A 599 -34.57 -4.57 -4.02
N ILE A 600 -35.91 -4.68 -4.06
CA ILE A 600 -36.58 -5.96 -4.27
C ILE A 600 -37.28 -5.94 -5.63
N PHE A 601 -36.97 -6.89 -6.51
CA PHE A 601 -37.57 -7.08 -7.80
C PHE A 601 -38.61 -8.20 -7.74
N LEU A 602 -39.86 -7.86 -7.87
CA LEU A 602 -40.99 -8.78 -7.91
C LEU A 602 -41.43 -9.02 -9.35
N GLY A 603 -41.85 -10.23 -9.70
CA GLY A 603 -42.40 -10.49 -11.03
C GLY A 603 -42.17 -11.93 -11.50
N THR A 604 -42.72 -12.27 -12.66
CA THR A 604 -42.60 -13.60 -13.27
C THR A 604 -41.17 -13.90 -13.73
N THR A 605 -40.88 -15.15 -14.02
CA THR A 605 -39.58 -15.55 -14.54
C THR A 605 -39.37 -15.02 -15.97
N GLY A 606 -38.16 -14.60 -16.31
CA GLY A 606 -37.80 -14.21 -17.69
C GLY A 606 -38.23 -12.84 -18.14
N VAL A 607 -38.64 -11.94 -17.22
CA VAL A 607 -39.04 -10.55 -17.51
C VAL A 607 -37.86 -9.54 -17.47
N GLY A 608 -36.64 -10.01 -17.18
CA GLY A 608 -35.45 -9.15 -17.21
C GLY A 608 -34.84 -8.78 -15.85
N LYS A 609 -35.34 -9.29 -14.71
CA LYS A 609 -34.82 -8.98 -13.36
C LYS A 609 -33.29 -9.13 -13.22
N THR A 610 -32.77 -10.28 -13.60
CA THR A 610 -31.32 -10.57 -13.53
C THR A 610 -30.53 -9.81 -14.62
N GLU A 611 -31.15 -9.57 -15.78
CA GLU A 611 -30.49 -8.81 -16.86
C GLU A 611 -30.30 -7.34 -16.48
N LEU A 612 -31.30 -6.74 -15.79
CA LEU A 612 -31.17 -5.37 -15.29
C LEU A 612 -30.03 -5.25 -14.24
N ALA A 613 -29.87 -6.25 -13.38
CA ALA A 613 -28.75 -6.29 -12.43
C ALA A 613 -27.39 -6.37 -13.15
N LYS A 614 -27.30 -7.16 -14.24
CA LYS A 614 -26.09 -7.24 -15.07
C LYS A 614 -25.82 -5.97 -15.84
N ALA A 615 -26.86 -5.37 -16.45
CA ALA A 615 -26.74 -4.11 -17.17
C ALA A 615 -26.28 -2.97 -16.24
N LEU A 616 -26.79 -2.96 -15.01
CA LEU A 616 -26.37 -2.00 -13.99
C LEU A 616 -24.92 -2.21 -13.59
N ALA A 617 -24.47 -3.46 -13.38
CA ALA A 617 -23.08 -3.76 -13.06
C ALA A 617 -22.13 -3.35 -14.19
N ASP A 618 -22.47 -3.68 -15.44
CA ASP A 618 -21.71 -3.32 -16.63
C ASP A 618 -21.59 -1.78 -16.78
N TYR A 619 -22.69 -1.08 -16.61
CA TYR A 619 -22.70 0.37 -16.77
C TYR A 619 -22.00 1.12 -15.64
N MET A 620 -22.27 0.72 -14.39
CA MET A 620 -21.73 1.37 -13.21
C MET A 620 -20.25 1.04 -12.97
N PHE A 621 -19.84 -0.19 -13.29
CA PHE A 621 -18.51 -0.70 -12.96
C PHE A 621 -17.69 -1.11 -14.20
N ASN A 622 -18.22 -0.88 -15.43
CA ASN A 622 -17.61 -1.25 -16.72
C ASN A 622 -17.26 -2.75 -16.86
N ASP A 623 -17.89 -3.62 -16.08
CA ASP A 623 -17.71 -5.05 -16.15
C ASP A 623 -18.95 -5.77 -15.59
N GLU A 624 -19.62 -6.58 -16.40
CA GLU A 624 -20.77 -7.38 -15.95
C GLU A 624 -20.40 -8.43 -14.87
N ASN A 625 -19.11 -8.78 -14.77
CA ASN A 625 -18.60 -9.68 -13.73
C ASN A 625 -18.47 -8.99 -12.35
N MET A 626 -18.64 -7.66 -12.28
CA MET A 626 -18.78 -6.95 -11.01
C MET A 626 -20.15 -7.14 -10.37
N MET A 627 -20.75 -8.31 -10.62
CA MET A 627 -21.96 -8.81 -9.97
C MET A 627 -21.67 -10.11 -9.23
N THR A 628 -22.01 -10.12 -7.94
CA THR A 628 -22.00 -11.34 -7.12
C THR A 628 -23.41 -11.87 -7.02
N ARG A 629 -23.68 -13.04 -7.59
CA ARG A 629 -24.99 -13.71 -7.51
C ARG A 629 -24.95 -14.80 -6.46
N ILE A 630 -25.92 -14.75 -5.54
CA ILE A 630 -26.14 -15.75 -4.50
C ILE A 630 -27.58 -16.28 -4.64
N ASP A 631 -27.70 -17.56 -4.92
CA ASP A 631 -29.00 -18.22 -5.04
C ASP A 631 -29.50 -18.65 -3.67
N MET A 632 -30.61 -18.05 -3.21
CA MET A 632 -31.16 -18.30 -1.89
C MET A 632 -31.82 -19.68 -1.74
N SER A 633 -32.04 -20.40 -2.83
CA SER A 633 -32.48 -21.81 -2.78
C SER A 633 -31.42 -22.72 -2.14
N GLU A 634 -30.16 -22.32 -2.12
CA GLU A 634 -29.07 -23.04 -1.42
C GLU A 634 -29.00 -22.72 0.10
N TYR A 635 -29.77 -21.74 0.56
CA TYR A 635 -29.73 -21.20 1.92
C TYR A 635 -31.05 -21.38 2.69
N GLN A 636 -31.75 -22.46 2.42
CA GLN A 636 -33.03 -22.80 3.10
C GLN A 636 -32.83 -23.32 4.52
N GLU A 637 -31.69 -24.00 4.77
CA GLU A 637 -31.38 -24.57 6.07
C GLU A 637 -30.63 -23.62 6.96
N LYS A 638 -30.86 -23.68 8.29
CA LYS A 638 -30.19 -22.81 9.28
C LYS A 638 -28.67 -22.88 9.20
N PHE A 639 -28.10 -24.04 8.97
CA PHE A 639 -26.63 -24.21 8.86
C PHE A 639 -26.05 -23.58 7.59
N SER A 640 -26.85 -23.41 6.55
CA SER A 640 -26.41 -22.77 5.31
C SER A 640 -26.10 -21.29 5.49
N VAL A 641 -26.71 -20.61 6.47
CA VAL A 641 -26.47 -19.18 6.77
C VAL A 641 -25.02 -18.93 7.17
N THR A 642 -24.37 -19.88 7.87
CA THR A 642 -22.96 -19.78 8.24
C THR A 642 -22.04 -19.74 7.02
N ARG A 643 -22.44 -20.26 5.87
CA ARG A 643 -21.69 -20.19 4.61
C ARG A 643 -21.62 -18.74 4.08
N LEU A 644 -22.59 -17.87 4.42
CA LEU A 644 -22.55 -16.45 4.00
C LEU A 644 -21.50 -15.66 4.75
N ILE A 645 -21.35 -15.89 6.07
CA ILE A 645 -20.49 -15.10 6.97
C ILE A 645 -19.25 -15.87 7.46
N GLY A 646 -19.14 -17.17 7.15
CA GLY A 646 -18.08 -18.07 7.60
C GLY A 646 -18.49 -18.98 8.75
N SER A 647 -17.82 -20.12 8.90
CA SER A 647 -18.06 -21.07 9.99
C SER A 647 -17.47 -20.59 11.31
N PRO A 648 -18.13 -20.83 12.46
CA PRO A 648 -17.56 -20.54 13.78
C PRO A 648 -16.26 -21.31 14.06
N PRO A 649 -15.42 -20.84 15.00
CA PRO A 649 -14.21 -21.53 15.40
C PRO A 649 -14.48 -22.97 15.84
N GLY A 650 -13.73 -23.93 15.32
CA GLY A 650 -13.85 -25.35 15.64
C GLY A 650 -14.78 -26.15 14.71
N TYR A 651 -15.43 -25.54 13.73
CA TYR A 651 -16.23 -26.22 12.71
C TYR A 651 -15.45 -26.35 11.39
N VAL A 652 -15.80 -27.38 10.61
CA VAL A 652 -15.24 -27.61 9.28
C VAL A 652 -15.53 -26.40 8.37
N GLY A 653 -14.50 -25.88 7.66
CA GLY A 653 -14.63 -24.72 6.80
C GLY A 653 -14.36 -23.37 7.49
N TYR A 654 -13.87 -23.34 8.73
CA TYR A 654 -13.51 -22.10 9.43
C TYR A 654 -12.46 -21.26 8.67
N ASP A 655 -11.52 -21.93 7.99
CA ASP A 655 -10.45 -21.25 7.24
C ASP A 655 -10.92 -20.66 5.89
N GLU A 656 -12.04 -21.10 5.34
CA GLU A 656 -12.50 -20.73 4.00
C GLU A 656 -13.18 -19.36 3.93
N GLY A 657 -13.57 -18.76 5.06
CA GLY A 657 -14.31 -17.49 5.07
C GLY A 657 -15.76 -17.61 4.56
N GLY A 658 -16.57 -16.55 4.68
CA GLY A 658 -17.95 -16.55 4.21
C GLY A 658 -18.06 -16.20 2.72
N GLN A 659 -18.94 -16.86 1.99
CA GLN A 659 -19.12 -16.61 0.55
C GLN A 659 -19.50 -15.14 0.24
N LEU A 660 -20.45 -14.57 1.01
CA LEU A 660 -20.86 -13.19 0.84
C LEU A 660 -19.75 -12.22 1.28
N THR A 661 -19.17 -12.44 2.46
CA THR A 661 -18.16 -11.56 3.02
C THR A 661 -16.87 -11.55 2.18
N GLU A 662 -16.40 -12.71 1.70
CA GLU A 662 -15.23 -12.81 0.83
C GLU A 662 -15.49 -12.22 -0.57
N ALA A 663 -16.69 -12.44 -1.15
CA ALA A 663 -17.02 -11.87 -2.45
C ALA A 663 -17.00 -10.34 -2.43
N VAL A 664 -17.63 -9.72 -1.42
CA VAL A 664 -17.67 -8.26 -1.29
C VAL A 664 -16.31 -7.70 -0.85
N ARG A 665 -15.57 -8.42 -0.02
CA ARG A 665 -14.20 -8.01 0.33
C ARG A 665 -13.28 -7.92 -0.90
N ARG A 666 -13.44 -8.88 -1.84
CA ARG A 666 -12.67 -8.88 -3.10
C ARG A 666 -13.19 -7.88 -4.13
N LYS A 667 -14.51 -7.61 -4.11
CA LYS A 667 -15.20 -6.71 -5.03
C LYS A 667 -16.08 -5.73 -4.25
N PRO A 668 -15.47 -4.75 -3.54
CA PRO A 668 -16.21 -3.81 -2.69
C PRO A 668 -17.14 -2.87 -3.47
N TYR A 669 -16.91 -2.76 -4.79
CA TYR A 669 -17.76 -2.09 -5.75
C TYR A 669 -18.41 -3.13 -6.64
N SER A 670 -19.63 -3.54 -6.30
CA SER A 670 -20.33 -4.58 -7.06
C SER A 670 -21.83 -4.51 -6.84
N VAL A 671 -22.56 -5.15 -7.74
CA VAL A 671 -23.95 -5.50 -7.52
C VAL A 671 -24.01 -6.85 -6.80
N VAL A 672 -24.65 -6.88 -5.65
CA VAL A 672 -24.91 -8.14 -4.93
C VAL A 672 -26.35 -8.56 -5.19
N LEU A 673 -26.52 -9.64 -5.94
CA LEU A 673 -27.82 -10.17 -6.33
C LEU A 673 -28.16 -11.39 -5.48
N PHE A 674 -29.19 -11.27 -4.65
CA PHE A 674 -29.81 -12.38 -3.94
C PHE A 674 -30.99 -12.88 -4.76
N ASP A 675 -30.86 -14.04 -5.38
CA ASP A 675 -31.89 -14.60 -6.25
C ASP A 675 -32.84 -15.48 -5.44
N GLU A 676 -34.16 -15.35 -5.69
CA GLU A 676 -35.22 -16.09 -5.02
C GLU A 676 -35.24 -15.92 -3.50
N ILE A 677 -35.22 -14.67 -3.04
CA ILE A 677 -35.09 -14.30 -1.61
C ILE A 677 -36.19 -14.93 -0.72
N GLU A 678 -37.38 -15.22 -1.25
CA GLU A 678 -38.47 -15.87 -0.56
C GLU A 678 -38.14 -17.29 -0.10
N LYS A 679 -37.12 -17.92 -0.66
CA LYS A 679 -36.66 -19.30 -0.29
C LYS A 679 -35.64 -19.29 0.84
N ALA A 680 -35.12 -18.13 1.20
CA ALA A 680 -34.08 -17.98 2.21
C ALA A 680 -34.60 -18.35 3.61
N ASN A 681 -33.69 -18.93 4.43
CA ASN A 681 -33.97 -19.13 5.84
C ASN A 681 -34.19 -17.77 6.54
N PRO A 682 -35.11 -17.65 7.52
CA PRO A 682 -35.34 -16.41 8.28
C PRO A 682 -34.07 -15.80 8.89
N ASP A 683 -33.05 -16.57 9.22
CA ASP A 683 -31.79 -16.07 9.78
C ASP A 683 -30.95 -15.30 8.74
N VAL A 684 -31.14 -15.52 7.43
CA VAL A 684 -30.51 -14.72 6.36
C VAL A 684 -30.94 -13.27 6.43
N PHE A 685 -32.23 -13.02 6.71
CA PHE A 685 -32.75 -11.65 6.86
C PHE A 685 -32.09 -10.91 8.03
N ASN A 686 -31.76 -11.61 9.12
CA ASN A 686 -31.07 -11.02 10.26
C ASN A 686 -29.64 -10.56 9.89
N VAL A 687 -28.95 -11.34 9.05
CA VAL A 687 -27.62 -10.97 8.51
C VAL A 687 -27.74 -9.77 7.58
N LEU A 688 -28.73 -9.76 6.70
CA LEU A 688 -28.94 -8.68 5.73
C LEU A 688 -29.40 -7.37 6.39
N LEU A 689 -30.12 -7.42 7.53
CA LEU A 689 -30.47 -6.21 8.29
C LEU A 689 -29.23 -5.42 8.69
N GLN A 690 -28.18 -6.07 9.13
CA GLN A 690 -26.91 -5.41 9.48
C GLN A 690 -26.29 -4.73 8.26
N VAL A 691 -26.35 -5.37 7.09
CA VAL A 691 -25.85 -4.81 5.83
C VAL A 691 -26.66 -3.57 5.42
N LEU A 692 -28.00 -3.64 5.53
CA LEU A 692 -28.90 -2.57 5.10
C LEU A 692 -28.88 -1.35 6.02
N ASP A 693 -28.68 -1.55 7.33
CA ASP A 693 -28.66 -0.46 8.32
C ASP A 693 -27.29 0.21 8.42
N ASP A 694 -26.23 -0.59 8.58
CA ASP A 694 -24.87 -0.11 8.89
C ASP A 694 -23.94 -0.13 7.68
N GLY A 695 -24.33 -0.73 6.54
CA GLY A 695 -23.49 -0.93 5.36
C GLY A 695 -22.23 -1.72 5.65
N ARG A 696 -22.26 -2.60 6.65
CA ARG A 696 -21.14 -3.45 7.04
C ARG A 696 -21.62 -4.81 7.55
N LEU A 697 -20.77 -5.80 7.44
CA LEU A 697 -21.01 -7.15 7.95
C LEU A 697 -19.74 -7.70 8.55
N THR A 698 -19.79 -8.15 9.80
CA THR A 698 -18.63 -8.79 10.45
C THR A 698 -18.65 -10.29 10.20
N ASP A 699 -17.54 -10.83 9.67
CA ASP A 699 -17.40 -12.27 9.48
C ASP A 699 -17.08 -13.00 10.79
N ASN A 700 -17.13 -14.32 10.77
CA ASN A 700 -16.84 -15.15 11.94
C ASN A 700 -15.35 -15.13 12.38
N LYS A 701 -14.48 -14.50 11.61
CA LYS A 701 -13.08 -14.22 11.98
C LYS A 701 -12.92 -12.85 12.66
N GLY A 702 -14.01 -12.10 12.87
CA GLY A 702 -14.01 -10.75 13.45
C GLY A 702 -13.68 -9.64 12.44
N ARG A 703 -13.55 -9.94 11.14
CA ARG A 703 -13.22 -8.94 10.12
C ARG A 703 -14.49 -8.26 9.65
N THR A 704 -14.51 -6.94 9.63
CA THR A 704 -15.62 -6.14 9.14
C THR A 704 -15.49 -5.89 7.64
N VAL A 705 -16.51 -6.28 6.87
CA VAL A 705 -16.59 -6.10 5.42
C VAL A 705 -17.52 -4.92 5.12
N ASN A 706 -17.08 -4.02 4.26
CA ASN A 706 -17.77 -2.79 3.91
C ASN A 706 -18.68 -2.99 2.69
N PHE A 707 -19.99 -2.74 2.85
CA PHE A 707 -21.02 -2.82 1.82
C PHE A 707 -21.51 -1.46 1.33
N LYS A 708 -20.97 -0.34 1.83
CA LYS A 708 -21.44 1.02 1.50
C LYS A 708 -21.35 1.35 0.02
N ASN A 709 -20.47 0.69 -0.69
CA ASN A 709 -20.25 0.90 -2.11
C ASN A 709 -20.89 -0.20 -2.98
N THR A 710 -21.77 -1.02 -2.42
CA THR A 710 -22.50 -2.06 -3.14
C THR A 710 -23.92 -1.63 -3.45
N ILE A 711 -24.49 -2.21 -4.50
CA ILE A 711 -25.92 -2.13 -4.81
C ILE A 711 -26.51 -3.50 -4.50
N ILE A 712 -27.48 -3.55 -3.58
CA ILE A 712 -28.13 -4.78 -3.15
C ILE A 712 -29.40 -4.97 -3.96
N ILE A 713 -29.50 -6.07 -4.68
CA ILE A 713 -30.70 -6.44 -5.44
C ILE A 713 -31.17 -7.81 -4.97
N MET A 714 -32.44 -7.90 -4.62
CA MET A 714 -33.09 -9.14 -4.26
C MET A 714 -34.18 -9.46 -5.30
N THR A 715 -34.20 -10.65 -5.85
CA THR A 715 -35.29 -11.06 -6.77
C THR A 715 -36.26 -11.98 -6.04
N SER A 716 -37.53 -11.89 -6.40
CA SER A 716 -38.57 -12.79 -5.92
C SER A 716 -39.57 -13.11 -7.01
N ASN A 717 -40.03 -14.33 -6.99
CA ASN A 717 -41.14 -14.81 -7.85
C ASN A 717 -42.50 -14.86 -7.09
N LEU A 718 -42.55 -14.26 -5.90
CA LEU A 718 -43.77 -14.16 -5.10
C LEU A 718 -44.85 -13.42 -5.88
N GLY A 719 -46.06 -13.98 -5.87
CA GLY A 719 -47.20 -13.37 -6.59
C GLY A 719 -47.19 -13.56 -8.11
N SER A 720 -46.23 -14.34 -8.68
CA SER A 720 -46.12 -14.53 -10.13
C SER A 720 -47.41 -15.10 -10.78
N GLY A 721 -48.12 -16.00 -10.09
CA GLY A 721 -49.40 -16.50 -10.53
C GLY A 721 -50.49 -15.43 -10.63
N LEU A 722 -50.57 -14.59 -9.59
CA LEU A 722 -51.52 -13.45 -9.56
C LEU A 722 -51.24 -12.41 -10.63
N ILE A 723 -49.93 -12.07 -10.78
CA ILE A 723 -49.50 -11.13 -11.83
C ILE A 723 -49.92 -11.62 -13.18
N ARG A 724 -49.68 -12.91 -13.49
CA ARG A 724 -50.05 -13.53 -14.77
C ARG A 724 -51.55 -13.49 -15.02
N GLU A 725 -52.37 -13.95 -14.07
CA GLU A 725 -53.84 -14.02 -14.19
C GLU A 725 -54.46 -12.64 -14.46
N ARG A 726 -53.96 -11.62 -13.78
CA ARG A 726 -54.46 -10.25 -13.95
C ARG A 726 -54.04 -9.59 -15.26
N PHE A 727 -52.81 -9.85 -15.69
CA PHE A 727 -52.28 -9.30 -16.92
C PHE A 727 -52.83 -10.00 -18.19
N GLU A 728 -53.24 -11.28 -18.10
CA GLU A 728 -53.93 -11.95 -19.19
C GLU A 728 -55.29 -11.30 -19.53
N ASN A 729 -55.93 -10.69 -18.55
CA ASN A 729 -57.21 -10.01 -18.71
C ASN A 729 -57.08 -8.47 -18.85
N MET A 730 -55.86 -7.95 -19.04
CA MET A 730 -55.57 -6.51 -19.16
C MET A 730 -55.93 -6.00 -20.58
N THR A 731 -56.58 -4.85 -20.62
CA THR A 731 -56.83 -4.07 -21.85
C THR A 731 -56.15 -2.72 -21.73
N ASP A 732 -55.95 -2.02 -22.87
CA ASP A 732 -55.29 -0.70 -22.84
C ASP A 732 -56.05 0.32 -21.99
N ASP A 733 -57.37 0.23 -21.90
CA ASP A 733 -58.20 1.14 -21.11
C ASP A 733 -58.07 0.93 -19.58
N ASN A 734 -57.74 -0.28 -19.12
CA ASN A 734 -57.65 -0.62 -17.69
C ASN A 734 -56.23 -0.89 -17.21
N ARG A 735 -55.24 -0.69 -18.09
CA ARG A 735 -53.82 -1.06 -17.86
C ARG A 735 -53.28 -0.50 -16.55
N GLU A 736 -53.41 0.79 -16.34
CA GLU A 736 -52.87 1.49 -15.17
C GLU A 736 -53.53 1.02 -13.87
N GLN A 737 -54.85 0.82 -13.91
CA GLN A 737 -55.63 0.33 -12.78
C GLN A 737 -55.25 -1.13 -12.40
N VAL A 738 -55.08 -1.99 -13.41
CA VAL A 738 -54.67 -3.40 -13.24
C VAL A 738 -53.25 -3.43 -12.63
N ILE A 739 -52.31 -2.65 -13.14
CA ILE A 739 -50.93 -2.58 -12.62
C ILE A 739 -50.95 -2.15 -11.14
N ASN A 740 -51.64 -1.06 -10.79
CA ASN A 740 -51.69 -0.55 -9.43
C ASN A 740 -52.35 -1.53 -8.45
N SER A 741 -53.49 -2.11 -8.80
CA SER A 741 -54.17 -3.09 -7.95
C SER A 741 -53.40 -4.38 -7.79
N THR A 742 -52.68 -4.80 -8.81
CA THR A 742 -51.83 -6.02 -8.74
C THR A 742 -50.60 -5.74 -7.87
N ARG A 743 -50.03 -4.52 -7.97
CA ARG A 743 -48.94 -4.08 -7.09
C ARG A 743 -49.34 -4.14 -5.63
N ASP A 744 -50.53 -3.60 -5.26
CA ASP A 744 -51.01 -3.58 -3.89
C ASP A 744 -51.20 -5.01 -3.34
N ASP A 745 -51.80 -5.89 -4.10
CA ASP A 745 -52.04 -7.29 -3.68
C ASP A 745 -50.70 -8.08 -3.52
N VAL A 746 -49.76 -7.88 -4.44
CA VAL A 746 -48.44 -8.52 -4.35
C VAL A 746 -47.65 -7.93 -3.17
N MET A 747 -47.78 -6.64 -2.89
CA MET A 747 -47.19 -6.02 -1.71
C MET A 747 -47.77 -6.58 -0.41
N ASP A 748 -49.07 -6.86 -0.38
CA ASP A 748 -49.72 -7.50 0.80
C ASP A 748 -49.28 -8.95 0.97
N MET A 749 -49.03 -9.66 -0.11
CA MET A 749 -48.44 -11.02 -0.05
C MET A 749 -46.98 -10.95 0.46
N LEU A 750 -46.22 -9.97 0.02
CA LEU A 750 -44.83 -9.77 0.45
C LEU A 750 -44.77 -9.47 1.95
N LYS A 751 -45.62 -8.61 2.47
CA LYS A 751 -45.73 -8.28 3.92
C LYS A 751 -46.12 -9.49 4.79
N LYS A 752 -46.77 -10.48 4.24
CA LYS A 752 -47.11 -11.73 4.94
C LYS A 752 -45.95 -12.72 4.97
N THR A 753 -45.04 -12.62 3.97
CA THR A 753 -43.92 -13.56 3.79
C THR A 753 -42.63 -13.05 4.41
N ILE A 754 -42.37 -11.74 4.28
CA ILE A 754 -41.15 -11.09 4.75
C ILE A 754 -41.47 -10.14 5.91
N ARG A 755 -40.63 -10.13 6.94
CA ARG A 755 -40.86 -9.32 8.13
C ARG A 755 -40.93 -7.82 7.79
N PRO A 756 -41.85 -7.07 8.37
CA PRO A 756 -42.01 -5.63 8.10
C PRO A 756 -40.75 -4.81 8.42
N GLU A 757 -40.00 -5.19 9.45
CA GLU A 757 -38.76 -4.55 9.81
C GLU A 757 -37.71 -4.59 8.71
N PHE A 758 -37.65 -5.68 7.94
CA PHE A 758 -36.78 -5.84 6.79
C PHE A 758 -37.25 -4.99 5.60
N LEU A 759 -38.55 -5.02 5.28
CA LEU A 759 -39.11 -4.27 4.17
C LEU A 759 -38.93 -2.76 4.34
N ASN A 760 -38.97 -2.25 5.59
CA ASN A 760 -38.76 -0.83 5.89
C ASN A 760 -37.30 -0.37 5.69
N ARG A 761 -36.36 -1.29 5.47
CA ARG A 761 -34.96 -0.99 5.19
C ARG A 761 -34.63 -0.95 3.71
N ILE A 762 -35.53 -1.45 2.88
CA ILE A 762 -35.40 -1.48 1.43
C ILE A 762 -35.76 -0.11 0.85
N ASP A 763 -34.92 0.41 -0.02
CA ASP A 763 -35.13 1.73 -0.63
C ASP A 763 -36.27 1.71 -1.60
N GLU A 764 -36.41 0.66 -2.44
CA GLU A 764 -37.49 0.55 -3.41
C GLU A 764 -37.88 -0.93 -3.63
N ILE A 765 -39.20 -1.17 -3.72
CA ILE A 765 -39.79 -2.45 -4.10
C ILE A 765 -40.46 -2.30 -5.45
N ILE A 766 -39.96 -3.00 -6.43
CA ILE A 766 -40.27 -2.78 -7.85
C ILE A 766 -40.95 -4.02 -8.42
N MET A 767 -42.13 -3.81 -9.03
CA MET A 767 -42.84 -4.87 -9.72
C MET A 767 -42.51 -4.83 -11.23
N PHE A 768 -41.95 -5.91 -11.73
CA PHE A 768 -41.69 -6.14 -13.16
C PHE A 768 -42.96 -6.64 -13.83
N THR A 769 -43.34 -5.99 -14.89
CA THR A 769 -44.50 -6.35 -15.70
C THR A 769 -44.19 -7.46 -16.68
N PRO A 770 -45.16 -8.34 -17.02
CA PRO A 770 -45.01 -9.30 -18.12
C PRO A 770 -44.73 -8.57 -19.45
N LEU A 771 -43.90 -9.23 -20.29
CA LEU A 771 -43.48 -8.67 -21.56
C LEU A 771 -44.59 -8.84 -22.62
N ASP A 772 -44.83 -7.77 -23.42
CA ASP A 772 -45.76 -7.82 -24.57
C ASP A 772 -45.04 -8.33 -25.85
N GLU A 773 -45.84 -8.57 -26.91
CA GLU A 773 -45.29 -9.11 -28.16
C GLU A 773 -44.27 -8.19 -28.82
N GLU A 774 -44.45 -6.84 -28.71
CA GLU A 774 -43.55 -5.88 -29.28
C GLU A 774 -42.20 -5.89 -28.57
N GLN A 775 -42.25 -5.93 -27.23
CA GLN A 775 -41.05 -6.03 -26.39
C GLN A 775 -40.28 -7.34 -26.67
N ILE A 776 -40.98 -8.43 -26.91
CA ILE A 776 -40.36 -9.72 -27.29
C ILE A 776 -39.67 -9.62 -28.64
N ARG A 777 -40.31 -8.96 -29.63
CA ARG A 777 -39.68 -8.73 -30.93
C ARG A 777 -38.39 -7.93 -30.79
N GLN A 778 -38.39 -6.90 -29.96
CA GLN A 778 -37.20 -6.08 -29.69
C GLN A 778 -36.13 -6.90 -29.01
N ILE A 779 -36.48 -7.79 -28.06
CA ILE A 779 -35.53 -8.73 -27.40
C ILE A 779 -34.91 -9.68 -28.44
N VAL A 780 -35.71 -10.25 -29.34
CA VAL A 780 -35.20 -11.13 -30.41
C VAL A 780 -34.24 -10.34 -31.35
N ALA A 781 -34.60 -9.13 -31.74
CA ALA A 781 -33.75 -8.29 -32.58
C ALA A 781 -32.39 -7.99 -31.87
N MET A 782 -32.43 -7.68 -30.60
CA MET A 782 -31.25 -7.42 -29.80
C MET A 782 -30.35 -8.68 -29.65
N GLN A 783 -30.95 -9.85 -29.40
CA GLN A 783 -30.20 -11.12 -29.32
C GLN A 783 -29.56 -11.49 -30.67
N LEU A 784 -30.25 -11.24 -31.77
CA LEU A 784 -29.72 -11.44 -33.13
C LEU A 784 -28.56 -10.46 -33.44
N GLN A 785 -28.55 -9.22 -32.88
CA GLN A 785 -27.39 -8.35 -33.01
C GLN A 785 -26.14 -8.94 -32.36
N GLY A 786 -26.27 -9.64 -31.23
CA GLY A 786 -25.18 -10.40 -30.61
C GLY A 786 -24.64 -11.50 -31.54
N VAL A 787 -25.54 -12.23 -32.22
CA VAL A 787 -25.19 -13.24 -33.22
C VAL A 787 -24.49 -12.58 -34.42
N LYS A 788 -25.00 -11.45 -34.92
CA LYS A 788 -24.38 -10.69 -36.01
C LYS A 788 -22.92 -10.32 -35.68
N LYS A 789 -22.67 -9.78 -34.49
CA LYS A 789 -21.32 -9.41 -34.04
C LYS A 789 -20.40 -10.62 -33.98
N MET A 790 -20.88 -11.75 -33.47
CA MET A 790 -20.11 -13.01 -33.39
C MET A 790 -19.75 -13.53 -34.78
N LEU A 791 -20.65 -13.46 -35.75
CA LEU A 791 -20.42 -13.90 -37.13
C LEU A 791 -19.52 -12.93 -37.91
N ALA A 792 -19.62 -11.64 -37.64
CA ALA A 792 -18.76 -10.61 -38.27
C ALA A 792 -17.27 -10.82 -37.94
N HIS A 793 -16.92 -11.31 -36.75
CA HIS A 793 -15.55 -11.73 -36.42
C HIS A 793 -15.02 -12.85 -37.33
N ASN A 794 -15.92 -13.64 -37.92
CA ASN A 794 -15.60 -14.71 -38.87
C ASN A 794 -15.77 -14.29 -40.34
N GLY A 795 -15.97 -12.97 -40.59
CA GLY A 795 -16.14 -12.44 -41.94
C GLY A 795 -17.52 -12.75 -42.56
N ILE A 796 -18.52 -13.04 -41.74
CA ILE A 796 -19.88 -13.39 -42.21
C ILE A 796 -20.85 -12.27 -41.79
N THR A 797 -21.56 -11.71 -42.74
CA THR A 797 -22.61 -10.72 -42.49
C THR A 797 -23.98 -11.41 -42.40
N LEU A 798 -24.75 -11.10 -41.32
CA LEU A 798 -26.08 -11.66 -41.09
C LEU A 798 -27.13 -10.53 -41.08
N GLU A 799 -28.25 -10.77 -41.74
CA GLU A 799 -29.44 -9.91 -41.70
C GLU A 799 -30.66 -10.76 -41.38
N ALA A 800 -31.66 -10.16 -40.73
CA ALA A 800 -32.94 -10.86 -40.46
C ALA A 800 -34.10 -9.97 -40.86
N THR A 801 -35.11 -10.58 -41.49
CA THR A 801 -36.34 -9.88 -41.84
C THR A 801 -37.28 -9.78 -40.63
N ASP A 802 -38.19 -8.82 -40.62
CA ASP A 802 -39.22 -8.70 -39.58
C ASP A 802 -40.10 -9.94 -39.43
N ALA A 803 -40.34 -10.68 -40.55
CA ALA A 803 -41.06 -11.98 -40.51
C ALA A 803 -40.30 -13.04 -39.73
N ALA A 804 -38.95 -13.11 -39.89
CA ALA A 804 -38.11 -14.02 -39.14
C ALA A 804 -38.05 -13.65 -37.63
N ILE A 805 -37.96 -12.35 -37.31
CA ILE A 805 -37.97 -11.86 -35.93
C ILE A 805 -39.32 -12.20 -35.25
N ARG A 806 -40.44 -12.02 -35.93
CA ARG A 806 -41.78 -12.43 -35.44
C ARG A 806 -41.87 -13.93 -35.16
N LEU A 807 -41.43 -14.76 -36.10
CA LEU A 807 -41.46 -16.22 -35.96
C LEU A 807 -40.57 -16.68 -34.76
N LEU A 808 -39.39 -16.10 -34.62
CA LEU A 808 -38.50 -16.39 -33.50
C LEU A 808 -39.10 -15.90 -32.15
N GLY A 809 -39.79 -14.76 -32.16
CA GLY A 809 -40.48 -14.24 -30.99
C GLY A 809 -41.61 -15.18 -30.56
N GLN A 810 -42.46 -15.64 -31.51
CA GLN A 810 -43.52 -16.65 -31.20
C GLN A 810 -42.96 -17.95 -30.72
N ALA A 811 -41.90 -18.48 -31.32
CA ALA A 811 -41.26 -19.73 -30.89
C ALA A 811 -40.50 -19.57 -29.55
N GLY A 812 -40.02 -18.37 -29.20
CA GLY A 812 -39.23 -18.08 -28.03
C GLY A 812 -40.02 -17.49 -26.87
N TYR A 813 -41.29 -17.21 -26.99
CA TYR A 813 -42.12 -16.73 -25.91
C TYR A 813 -42.86 -17.83 -25.21
N ASP A 814 -42.85 -17.82 -23.91
CA ASP A 814 -43.63 -18.72 -23.09
C ASP A 814 -44.26 -17.92 -21.95
N PRO A 815 -45.58 -17.95 -21.73
CA PRO A 815 -46.25 -17.23 -20.67
C PRO A 815 -45.72 -17.51 -19.24
N GLU A 816 -45.14 -18.70 -19.04
CA GLU A 816 -44.58 -19.12 -17.77
C GLU A 816 -43.11 -18.69 -17.60
N PHE A 817 -42.35 -18.76 -18.67
CA PHE A 817 -40.90 -18.52 -18.67
C PHE A 817 -40.49 -17.20 -19.34
N GLY A 818 -41.44 -16.36 -19.79
CA GLY A 818 -41.23 -15.08 -20.43
C GLY A 818 -40.35 -15.17 -21.68
N ALA A 819 -39.32 -14.29 -21.78
CA ALA A 819 -38.36 -14.29 -22.87
C ALA A 819 -37.19 -15.28 -22.67
N ARG A 820 -37.14 -16.07 -21.60
CA ARG A 820 -36.03 -17.01 -21.33
C ARG A 820 -35.82 -18.04 -22.45
N PRO A 821 -36.88 -18.59 -23.12
CA PRO A 821 -36.72 -19.51 -24.24
C PRO A 821 -36.21 -18.86 -25.53
N VAL A 822 -36.27 -17.53 -25.71
CA VAL A 822 -35.81 -16.82 -26.93
C VAL A 822 -34.38 -17.23 -27.32
N LYS A 823 -33.47 -17.26 -26.35
CA LYS A 823 -32.08 -17.67 -26.59
C LYS A 823 -31.96 -19.10 -27.09
N ARG A 824 -32.78 -20.00 -26.57
CA ARG A 824 -32.82 -21.41 -27.03
C ARG A 824 -33.45 -21.53 -28.42
N ALA A 825 -34.48 -20.71 -28.72
CA ALA A 825 -35.09 -20.67 -30.06
C ALA A 825 -34.06 -20.15 -31.10
N ILE A 826 -33.33 -19.09 -30.83
CA ILE A 826 -32.25 -18.62 -31.69
C ILE A 826 -31.16 -19.69 -31.85
N GLN A 827 -30.76 -20.34 -30.78
CA GLN A 827 -29.76 -21.41 -30.87
C GLN A 827 -30.25 -22.59 -31.73
N ALA A 828 -31.48 -23.03 -31.51
CA ALA A 828 -32.02 -24.21 -32.21
C ALA A 828 -32.35 -23.90 -33.68
N MET A 829 -32.99 -22.77 -33.94
CA MET A 829 -33.52 -22.43 -35.28
C MET A 829 -32.53 -21.67 -36.15
N VAL A 830 -31.60 -20.90 -35.56
CA VAL A 830 -30.65 -20.09 -36.32
C VAL A 830 -29.23 -20.68 -36.25
N LEU A 831 -28.63 -20.74 -35.03
CA LEU A 831 -27.22 -21.10 -34.91
C LEU A 831 -26.92 -22.55 -35.35
N ASN A 832 -27.79 -23.51 -35.04
CA ASN A 832 -27.59 -24.91 -35.42
C ASN A 832 -27.64 -25.09 -36.95
N GLN A 833 -28.48 -24.35 -37.64
CA GLN A 833 -28.57 -24.41 -39.08
C GLN A 833 -27.39 -23.71 -39.74
N LEU A 834 -27.09 -22.46 -39.30
CA LEU A 834 -25.92 -21.71 -39.79
C LEU A 834 -24.62 -22.48 -39.61
N SER A 835 -24.42 -23.13 -38.45
CA SER A 835 -23.22 -23.93 -38.22
C SER A 835 -23.03 -25.08 -39.21
N LYS A 836 -24.13 -25.77 -39.58
CA LYS A 836 -24.11 -26.81 -40.61
C LYS A 836 -23.73 -26.25 -41.99
N ASP A 837 -24.31 -25.09 -42.36
CA ASP A 837 -24.07 -24.50 -43.66
C ASP A 837 -22.65 -23.90 -43.77
N ILE A 838 -22.12 -23.34 -42.68
CA ILE A 838 -20.73 -22.85 -42.60
C ILE A 838 -19.74 -24.03 -42.70
N ILE A 839 -19.95 -25.11 -41.95
CA ILE A 839 -19.07 -26.28 -41.97
C ILE A 839 -19.13 -26.99 -43.34
N ALA A 840 -20.32 -27.03 -43.95
CA ALA A 840 -20.50 -27.59 -45.30
C ALA A 840 -19.99 -26.68 -46.43
N MET A 841 -19.36 -25.52 -46.12
CA MET A 841 -18.88 -24.49 -47.07
C MET A 841 -19.97 -24.00 -48.03
N ARG A 842 -21.24 -23.98 -47.64
CA ARG A 842 -22.37 -23.50 -48.43
C ARG A 842 -22.63 -22.04 -48.33
N VAL A 843 -21.88 -21.34 -47.42
CA VAL A 843 -22.04 -19.89 -47.18
C VAL A 843 -21.08 -19.12 -48.06
N ASN A 844 -21.60 -18.19 -48.85
CA ASN A 844 -20.80 -17.23 -49.58
C ASN A 844 -20.51 -16.07 -48.64
N ARG A 845 -19.23 -15.84 -48.28
CA ARG A 845 -18.80 -14.76 -47.38
C ARG A 845 -18.89 -13.36 -47.95
N ASP A 846 -18.97 -13.25 -49.30
CA ASP A 846 -19.03 -11.96 -49.97
C ASP A 846 -20.45 -11.39 -50.01
N ARG A 847 -21.47 -12.17 -49.59
CA ARG A 847 -22.86 -11.75 -49.52
C ARG A 847 -23.43 -11.91 -48.12
N PRO A 848 -24.36 -11.04 -47.68
CA PRO A 848 -25.02 -11.22 -46.41
C PRO A 848 -25.94 -12.47 -46.41
N ILE A 849 -25.96 -13.18 -45.32
CA ILE A 849 -26.95 -14.24 -45.05
C ILE A 849 -28.22 -13.55 -44.58
N ILE A 850 -29.32 -13.69 -45.32
CA ILE A 850 -30.62 -13.13 -44.96
C ILE A 850 -31.48 -14.26 -44.37
N ILE A 851 -31.87 -14.11 -43.08
CA ILE A 851 -32.84 -14.97 -42.44
C ILE A 851 -34.23 -14.47 -42.72
N ASP A 852 -35.07 -15.25 -43.34
CA ASP A 852 -36.46 -14.97 -43.66
C ASP A 852 -37.40 -16.02 -43.12
N ALA A 853 -38.69 -15.78 -43.05
CA ALA A 853 -39.67 -16.74 -42.63
C ALA A 853 -40.61 -17.05 -43.82
N GLN A 854 -40.73 -18.32 -44.16
CA GLN A 854 -41.69 -18.81 -45.20
C GLN A 854 -42.39 -20.09 -44.67
N ASP A 855 -43.69 -20.13 -44.79
CA ASP A 855 -44.51 -21.28 -44.36
C ASP A 855 -44.25 -21.77 -42.93
N GLY A 856 -44.03 -20.83 -41.98
CA GLY A 856 -43.79 -21.15 -40.56
C GLY A 856 -42.41 -21.71 -40.22
N SER A 857 -41.47 -21.64 -41.19
CA SER A 857 -40.08 -22.09 -41.01
C SER A 857 -39.10 -20.98 -41.39
N LEU A 858 -37.89 -21.00 -40.77
CA LEU A 858 -36.81 -20.05 -41.13
C LEU A 858 -36.12 -20.54 -42.41
N VAL A 859 -35.94 -19.63 -43.36
CA VAL A 859 -35.21 -19.85 -44.61
C VAL A 859 -33.97 -18.93 -44.62
N PHE A 860 -32.82 -19.51 -44.97
CA PHE A 860 -31.55 -18.81 -45.07
C PHE A 860 -31.23 -18.53 -46.56
N LYS A 861 -31.14 -17.28 -46.92
CA LYS A 861 -30.78 -16.82 -48.28
C LYS A 861 -29.40 -16.20 -48.25
N ASN A 862 -28.48 -16.72 -49.10
CA ASN A 862 -27.11 -16.22 -49.15
C ASN A 862 -26.62 -16.12 -50.62
#